data_b33c1ccbfe0242e05614b59c2070ae76
#
_entry.id   b33c1ccbfe0242e05614b59c2070ae76
#
_cell.length_a   1.000
_cell.length_b   1.000
_cell.length_c   1.000
_cell.angle_alpha   90.00
_cell.angle_beta   90.00
_cell.angle_gamma   90.00
#
_symmetry.space_group_name_H-M   'P 1'
#
loop_
_entity.id
_entity.type
_entity.pdbx_description
1 polymer ?
#
loop_
_entity_poly.entity_id
_entity_poly.type
_entity_poly.pdbx_seq_one_letter_code
_entity_poly.pdbx_strand_id
1 'polypeptide(L)'
;ATVSMMYMDRTGMELYKVKLKEGQLPQKENDIVVSKGILEALGQNGKIGDTITVPYQILKDDGLDYTKEKDFRICGFLADNESSKEQKQYTSLVSEAFLKAEIPVEQVKYRFLLQVNGQKGNTTADYTETIQNIARQFGISEDDMNINKEYLAANYVDPATIPVIVGIMLIVVLAGIITIYSVYYVSMNQRVREFGKLKAIGATKRQLRQIVLREGMGVALFAIPIGLLIGTVAVKVVLLQFVEHAKDSNVLITEAYKVVAKGEVQLYYWWIYLLAIAVTLCTVYLSLMKPMRMAAKVSEIEAMRYQGGSKRQKSSRKGYQFLNIGRLTKRNLAENKKKSTITIVSMAVTGIFVMMVATVLSCANPMESAKSSIVGQYEISPIVESGNKEHPEYEWAEVQKNNPLNEGLKQQIEELDGVERVDVFTALKVSGGPFEEKIGTEFINGVPEEYAEELKKGITEGNVTYEELKSGDKVILDRALLHWYPDIKVGDKLKLNIHDGDNTFQKEIEVAAIGEYGTGLTNYNCLIMAKEGAEKLTINNSSSYFQVIADKDYDEALEASLQAIVDGSGRLQMRTWKNEYDTWENAIQMTRGACYAFIIILAAISIMNLINTMINSVHVRKKELGMMQAIGMSDRQLMKMLQLEGIFYTVGTLIISIGVGSLAGYPLFLYAKRTGMFDISTYHYPVTAAIIIILTLFVIQMLLAIFIAKSVRKDSLIERIRFSE
;
A
#
# COMPACT_ATOMS: atom_id res chain seq x y z
N ALA A 1 -17.11 -5.79 27.93
CA ALA A 1 -15.80 -6.47 27.79
C ALA A 1 -16.04 -7.95 27.50
N THR A 2 -15.37 -8.49 26.52
CA THR A 2 -15.45 -9.92 26.17
C THR A 2 -14.24 -10.65 26.75
N VAL A 3 -14.47 -11.77 27.48
CA VAL A 3 -13.41 -12.57 28.06
C VAL A 3 -13.48 -14.00 27.50
N SER A 4 -12.46 -14.40 26.77
CA SER A 4 -12.33 -15.80 26.30
C SER A 4 -11.67 -16.64 27.38
N MET A 5 -12.39 -17.61 27.92
CA MET A 5 -11.84 -18.60 28.85
C MET A 5 -11.38 -19.84 28.07
N MET A 6 -10.12 -20.23 28.23
CA MET A 6 -9.59 -21.37 27.50
C MET A 6 -8.57 -22.18 28.32
N TYR A 7 -8.50 -23.46 28.06
CA TYR A 7 -7.36 -24.26 28.43
C TYR A 7 -6.31 -24.18 27.33
N MET A 8 -5.07 -24.05 27.71
CA MET A 8 -3.95 -24.01 26.77
C MET A 8 -2.83 -24.90 27.31
N ASP A 9 -2.35 -25.83 26.50
CA ASP A 9 -1.20 -26.65 26.84
C ASP A 9 0.11 -25.85 26.78
N ARG A 10 1.20 -26.43 27.22
CA ARG A 10 2.50 -25.75 27.26
C ARG A 10 2.97 -25.32 25.87
N THR A 11 2.74 -26.16 24.86
CA THR A 11 3.12 -25.84 23.47
C THR A 11 2.31 -24.69 22.92
N GLY A 12 1.01 -24.67 23.18
CA GLY A 12 0.14 -23.56 22.80
C GLY A 12 0.57 -22.24 23.44
N MET A 13 0.94 -22.26 24.73
CA MET A 13 1.47 -21.08 25.41
C MET A 13 2.79 -20.57 24.79
N GLU A 14 3.70 -21.48 24.43
CA GLU A 14 4.96 -21.14 23.78
C GLU A 14 4.71 -20.50 22.39
N LEU A 15 3.79 -21.06 21.60
CA LEU A 15 3.44 -20.57 20.27
C LEU A 15 2.72 -19.22 20.30
N TYR A 16 1.77 -19.04 21.22
CA TYR A 16 1.10 -17.75 21.43
C TYR A 16 1.92 -16.73 22.23
N LYS A 17 3.13 -17.13 22.69
CA LYS A 17 4.01 -16.32 23.55
C LYS A 17 3.31 -15.83 24.83
N VAL A 18 2.36 -16.58 25.33
CA VAL A 18 1.65 -16.27 26.57
C VAL A 18 2.59 -16.43 27.75
N LYS A 19 2.80 -15.36 28.50
CA LYS A 19 3.68 -15.35 29.68
C LYS A 19 2.89 -14.96 30.92
N LEU A 20 3.02 -15.76 31.96
CA LEU A 20 2.56 -15.35 33.29
C LEU A 20 3.38 -14.19 33.79
N LYS A 21 2.71 -13.16 34.32
CA LYS A 21 3.34 -12.05 35.02
C LYS A 21 3.72 -12.47 36.45
N GLU A 22 2.82 -13.18 37.10
CA GLU A 22 2.96 -13.66 38.49
C GLU A 22 2.17 -14.96 38.68
N GLY A 23 2.60 -15.82 39.60
CA GLY A 23 1.87 -17.01 39.99
C GLY A 23 2.22 -18.26 39.20
N GLN A 24 1.27 -19.18 39.07
CA GLN A 24 1.42 -20.45 38.39
C GLN A 24 0.23 -20.77 37.50
N LEU A 25 0.41 -21.73 36.58
CA LEU A 25 -0.66 -22.20 35.71
C LEU A 25 -1.76 -22.94 36.49
N PRO A 26 -3.04 -22.87 36.03
CA PRO A 26 -4.17 -23.53 36.69
C PRO A 26 -4.03 -25.03 36.58
N GLN A 27 -4.12 -25.74 37.71
CA GLN A 27 -4.02 -27.20 37.80
C GLN A 27 -5.31 -27.83 38.34
N LYS A 28 -5.94 -27.18 39.29
CA LYS A 28 -7.19 -27.66 39.90
C LYS A 28 -8.39 -27.12 39.16
N GLU A 29 -9.52 -27.81 39.28
CA GLU A 29 -10.78 -27.45 38.63
C GLU A 29 -11.17 -25.97 38.86
N ASN A 30 -10.95 -25.49 40.08
CA ASN A 30 -11.33 -24.10 40.45
C ASN A 30 -10.15 -23.12 40.37
N ASP A 31 -9.05 -23.46 39.70
CA ASP A 31 -7.95 -22.52 39.47
C ASP A 31 -8.20 -21.69 38.20
N ILE A 32 -7.93 -20.40 38.26
CA ILE A 32 -7.99 -19.49 37.12
C ILE A 32 -6.78 -18.56 37.08
N VAL A 33 -6.31 -18.27 35.88
CA VAL A 33 -5.36 -17.19 35.61
C VAL A 33 -6.10 -16.07 34.92
N VAL A 34 -6.04 -14.88 35.47
CA VAL A 34 -6.73 -13.68 34.98
C VAL A 34 -5.76 -12.54 34.72
N SER A 35 -6.24 -11.47 34.13
CA SER A 35 -5.51 -10.21 34.04
C SER A 35 -6.17 -9.14 34.91
N LYS A 36 -5.50 -8.01 35.11
CA LYS A 36 -6.09 -6.90 35.84
C LYS A 36 -7.31 -6.33 35.14
N GLY A 37 -7.27 -6.26 33.79
CA GLY A 37 -8.39 -5.78 32.99
C GLY A 37 -9.63 -6.67 33.12
N ILE A 38 -9.47 -8.00 33.33
CA ILE A 38 -10.58 -8.91 33.61
C ILE A 38 -11.21 -8.60 34.98
N LEU A 39 -10.40 -8.38 36.02
CA LEU A 39 -10.91 -8.04 37.34
C LEU A 39 -11.64 -6.70 37.31
N GLU A 40 -11.13 -5.70 36.62
CA GLU A 40 -11.80 -4.41 36.41
C GLU A 40 -13.14 -4.57 35.68
N ALA A 41 -13.17 -5.40 34.64
CA ALA A 41 -14.39 -5.70 33.88
C ALA A 41 -15.46 -6.43 34.72
N LEU A 42 -15.04 -7.27 35.66
CA LEU A 42 -15.93 -7.94 36.61
C LEU A 42 -16.33 -7.06 37.81
N GLY A 43 -15.77 -5.84 37.93
CA GLY A 43 -15.95 -5.00 39.09
C GLY A 43 -15.40 -5.58 40.39
N GLN A 44 -14.42 -6.50 40.28
CA GLN A 44 -13.83 -7.23 41.40
C GLN A 44 -12.35 -6.89 41.58
N ASN A 45 -11.85 -7.07 42.79
CA ASN A 45 -10.44 -6.98 43.13
C ASN A 45 -9.95 -8.31 43.68
N GLY A 46 -8.73 -8.70 43.37
CA GLY A 46 -8.18 -9.96 43.89
C GLY A 46 -6.69 -10.03 43.79
N LYS A 47 -6.08 -10.89 44.61
CA LYS A 47 -4.67 -11.26 44.62
C LYS A 47 -4.55 -12.78 44.43
N ILE A 48 -3.34 -13.25 44.17
CA ILE A 48 -3.08 -14.69 44.10
C ILE A 48 -3.51 -15.35 45.40
N GLY A 49 -4.37 -16.36 45.28
CA GLY A 49 -4.97 -17.10 46.38
C GLY A 49 -6.39 -16.68 46.71
N ASP A 50 -6.84 -15.49 46.33
CA ASP A 50 -8.21 -15.02 46.51
C ASP A 50 -9.19 -15.76 45.60
N THR A 51 -10.44 -15.82 46.04
CA THR A 51 -11.55 -16.41 45.27
C THR A 51 -12.36 -15.29 44.62
N ILE A 52 -12.70 -15.47 43.36
CA ILE A 52 -13.56 -14.58 42.59
C ILE A 52 -14.67 -15.38 41.94
N THR A 53 -15.87 -14.79 41.84
CA THR A 53 -17.00 -15.39 41.15
C THR A 53 -16.97 -14.92 39.70
N VAL A 54 -16.92 -15.83 38.75
CA VAL A 54 -16.84 -15.55 37.32
C VAL A 54 -18.09 -16.09 36.62
N PRO A 55 -18.88 -15.24 35.98
CA PRO A 55 -19.92 -15.68 35.05
C PRO A 55 -19.29 -16.14 33.74
N TYR A 56 -19.74 -17.25 33.18
CA TYR A 56 -19.25 -17.77 31.90
C TYR A 56 -20.33 -18.53 31.14
N GLN A 57 -20.20 -18.54 29.83
CA GLN A 57 -21.02 -19.31 28.90
C GLN A 57 -20.16 -20.33 28.16
N ILE A 58 -20.71 -21.49 27.87
CA ILE A 58 -20.03 -22.54 27.09
C ILE A 58 -20.44 -22.39 25.63
N LEU A 59 -19.45 -22.24 24.73
CA LEU A 59 -19.69 -22.22 23.29
C LEU A 59 -19.87 -23.66 22.79
N LYS A 60 -21.07 -24.01 22.37
CA LYS A 60 -21.48 -25.28 21.77
C LYS A 60 -21.58 -25.16 20.24
N ASP A 61 -21.95 -26.23 19.56
CA ASP A 61 -22.14 -26.19 18.08
C ASP A 61 -23.35 -25.31 17.69
N ASP A 62 -24.35 -25.25 18.55
CA ASP A 62 -25.54 -24.44 18.38
C ASP A 62 -25.42 -23.00 18.97
N GLY A 63 -24.22 -22.62 19.43
CA GLY A 63 -23.90 -21.30 19.95
C GLY A 63 -23.56 -21.24 21.43
N LEU A 64 -23.70 -20.08 22.07
CA LEU A 64 -23.42 -19.86 23.49
C LEU A 64 -24.57 -20.39 24.35
N ASP A 65 -24.24 -21.23 25.31
CA ASP A 65 -25.21 -21.76 26.28
C ASP A 65 -25.55 -20.73 27.35
N TYR A 66 -26.47 -21.07 28.26
CA TYR A 66 -26.88 -20.19 29.40
C TYR A 66 -25.68 -19.90 30.30
N THR A 67 -25.64 -18.68 30.86
CA THR A 67 -24.61 -18.25 31.79
C THR A 67 -24.64 -19.11 33.05
N LYS A 68 -23.48 -19.59 33.44
CA LYS A 68 -23.18 -20.23 34.70
C LYS A 68 -22.27 -19.33 35.52
N GLU A 69 -22.36 -19.44 36.85
CA GLU A 69 -21.44 -18.77 37.76
C GLU A 69 -20.62 -19.82 38.53
N LYS A 70 -19.35 -19.56 38.70
CA LYS A 70 -18.46 -20.43 39.48
C LYS A 70 -17.42 -19.63 40.21
N ASP A 71 -17.11 -20.10 41.42
CA ASP A 71 -16.06 -19.52 42.23
C ASP A 71 -14.70 -20.10 41.82
N PHE A 72 -13.80 -19.24 41.37
CA PHE A 72 -12.44 -19.59 41.00
C PHE A 72 -11.43 -18.98 41.93
N ARG A 73 -10.38 -19.72 42.23
CA ARG A 73 -9.21 -19.24 42.95
C ARG A 73 -8.21 -18.68 41.95
N ILE A 74 -7.81 -17.44 42.12
CA ILE A 74 -6.75 -16.82 41.33
C ILE A 74 -5.43 -17.52 41.61
N CYS A 75 -4.85 -18.22 40.64
CA CYS A 75 -3.55 -18.90 40.77
C CYS A 75 -2.41 -18.15 40.04
N GLY A 76 -2.72 -17.18 39.19
CA GLY A 76 -1.72 -16.38 38.49
C GLY A 76 -2.32 -15.19 37.75
N PHE A 77 -1.44 -14.33 37.26
CA PHE A 77 -1.80 -13.17 36.45
C PHE A 77 -1.14 -13.19 35.10
N LEU A 78 -1.90 -12.86 34.05
CA LEU A 78 -1.39 -12.49 32.74
C LEU A 78 -1.11 -10.99 32.69
N ALA A 79 -0.20 -10.59 31.80
CA ALA A 79 0.00 -9.20 31.47
C ALA A 79 -1.08 -8.76 30.46
N ASP A 80 -1.80 -7.67 30.76
CA ASP A 80 -2.63 -7.01 29.78
C ASP A 80 -1.73 -6.29 28.77
N ASN A 81 -2.03 -6.44 27.50
CA ASN A 81 -1.50 -5.56 26.46
C ASN A 81 -2.45 -4.36 26.26
N GLU A 82 -1.97 -3.30 25.64
CA GLU A 82 -2.79 -2.10 25.42
C GLU A 82 -3.97 -2.39 24.48
N SER A 83 -3.76 -3.25 23.48
CA SER A 83 -4.80 -3.72 22.56
C SER A 83 -5.98 -4.36 23.31
N SER A 84 -5.69 -5.27 24.24
CA SER A 84 -6.73 -5.92 25.03
C SER A 84 -7.54 -4.92 25.87
N LYS A 85 -6.90 -3.85 26.34
CA LYS A 85 -7.57 -2.80 27.11
C LYS A 85 -8.46 -1.91 26.23
N GLU A 86 -7.94 -1.49 25.08
CA GLU A 86 -8.68 -0.63 24.14
C GLU A 86 -9.89 -1.35 23.55
N GLN A 87 -9.70 -2.61 23.13
CA GLN A 87 -10.78 -3.42 22.56
C GLN A 87 -11.68 -4.06 23.64
N LYS A 88 -11.30 -3.97 24.91
CA LYS A 88 -11.95 -4.66 26.02
C LYS A 88 -12.13 -6.16 25.79
N GLN A 89 -11.14 -6.77 25.11
CA GLN A 89 -11.08 -8.20 24.80
C GLN A 89 -9.93 -8.85 25.58
N TYR A 90 -10.26 -9.78 26.44
CA TYR A 90 -9.30 -10.42 27.34
C TYR A 90 -9.31 -11.93 27.18
N THR A 91 -8.22 -12.56 27.60
CA THR A 91 -8.10 -14.01 27.66
C THR A 91 -7.77 -14.43 29.08
N SER A 92 -8.50 -15.41 29.60
CA SER A 92 -8.20 -16.08 30.86
C SER A 92 -7.85 -17.54 30.60
N LEU A 93 -7.02 -18.11 31.47
CA LEU A 93 -6.67 -19.53 31.41
C LEU A 93 -7.32 -20.31 32.52
N VAL A 94 -7.90 -21.45 32.17
CA VAL A 94 -8.49 -22.42 33.09
C VAL A 94 -7.77 -23.74 33.00
N SER A 95 -7.98 -24.64 33.99
CA SER A 95 -7.35 -25.95 33.98
C SER A 95 -8.04 -26.95 33.04
N GLU A 96 -7.31 -27.95 32.60
CA GLU A 96 -7.88 -29.09 31.88
C GLU A 96 -8.95 -29.80 32.70
N ALA A 97 -8.79 -29.84 34.06
CA ALA A 97 -9.77 -30.42 34.95
C ALA A 97 -11.12 -29.69 34.91
N PHE A 98 -11.09 -28.35 34.84
CA PHE A 98 -12.31 -27.56 34.67
C PHE A 98 -12.98 -27.89 33.32
N LEU A 99 -12.20 -27.89 32.23
CA LEU A 99 -12.74 -28.19 30.91
C LEU A 99 -13.45 -29.56 30.87
N LYS A 100 -12.81 -30.61 31.43
CA LYS A 100 -13.38 -31.96 31.48
C LYS A 100 -14.60 -32.09 32.41
N ALA A 101 -14.69 -31.25 33.42
CA ALA A 101 -15.85 -31.22 34.31
C ALA A 101 -17.09 -30.56 33.70
N GLU A 102 -16.85 -29.53 32.89
CA GLU A 102 -17.94 -28.68 32.33
C GLU A 102 -18.40 -29.10 30.93
N ILE A 103 -17.52 -29.74 30.14
CA ILE A 103 -17.79 -30.06 28.74
C ILE A 103 -17.57 -31.56 28.50
N PRO A 104 -18.61 -32.29 28.02
CA PRO A 104 -18.44 -33.69 27.60
C PRO A 104 -17.34 -33.80 26.53
N VAL A 105 -16.57 -34.88 26.59
CA VAL A 105 -15.38 -35.10 25.73
C VAL A 105 -15.73 -35.00 24.25
N GLU A 106 -16.92 -35.44 23.85
CA GLU A 106 -17.42 -35.41 22.47
C GLU A 106 -17.76 -33.98 21.98
N GLN A 107 -17.95 -33.02 22.90
CA GLN A 107 -18.29 -31.63 22.62
C GLN A 107 -17.11 -30.68 22.79
N VAL A 108 -15.93 -31.17 23.16
CA VAL A 108 -14.75 -30.35 23.33
C VAL A 108 -14.23 -29.90 21.97
N LYS A 109 -14.22 -28.60 21.72
CA LYS A 109 -13.65 -27.99 20.50
C LYS A 109 -12.16 -27.77 20.71
N TYR A 110 -11.34 -28.48 19.94
CA TYR A 110 -9.89 -28.32 19.95
C TYR A 110 -9.45 -27.36 18.86
N ARG A 111 -8.58 -26.42 19.23
CA ARG A 111 -7.81 -25.66 18.26
C ARG A 111 -6.41 -26.23 18.18
N PHE A 112 -6.05 -26.76 17.03
CA PHE A 112 -4.69 -27.25 16.78
C PHE A 112 -3.83 -26.09 16.32
N LEU A 113 -2.73 -25.86 17.03
CA LEU A 113 -1.72 -24.88 16.64
C LEU A 113 -0.58 -25.60 15.95
N LEU A 114 -0.29 -25.22 14.74
CA LEU A 114 0.76 -25.80 13.92
C LEU A 114 1.84 -24.76 13.65
N GLN A 115 3.07 -25.04 14.02
CA GLN A 115 4.23 -24.29 13.56
C GLN A 115 4.96 -25.10 12.50
N VAL A 116 4.96 -24.61 11.27
CA VAL A 116 5.69 -25.24 10.18
C VAL A 116 7.15 -24.77 10.20
N ASN A 117 8.09 -25.72 10.36
CA ASN A 117 9.50 -25.43 10.23
C ASN A 117 9.85 -25.25 8.76
N GLY A 118 10.09 -24.00 8.38
CA GLY A 118 10.35 -23.63 7.00
C GLY A 118 11.78 -23.89 6.55
N GLN A 119 11.93 -24.18 5.27
CA GLN A 119 13.23 -24.16 4.60
C GLN A 119 13.61 -22.75 4.22
N LYS A 120 14.93 -22.45 4.23
CA LYS A 120 15.41 -21.14 3.79
C LYS A 120 15.03 -20.90 2.32
N GLY A 121 14.39 -19.77 2.06
CA GLY A 121 14.00 -19.35 0.71
C GLY A 121 12.54 -19.60 0.35
N ASN A 122 11.73 -20.19 1.23
CA ASN A 122 10.29 -20.32 1.03
C ASN A 122 9.60 -18.94 1.06
N THR A 123 8.56 -18.84 0.27
CA THR A 123 7.70 -17.67 0.17
C THR A 123 6.45 -17.84 1.04
N THR A 124 5.65 -16.78 1.18
CA THR A 124 4.33 -16.87 1.86
C THR A 124 3.44 -17.91 1.20
N ALA A 125 3.47 -18.02 -0.13
CA ALA A 125 2.70 -19.01 -0.90
C ALA A 125 3.13 -20.44 -0.59
N ASP A 126 4.44 -20.71 -0.51
CA ASP A 126 4.96 -22.05 -0.18
C ASP A 126 4.50 -22.52 1.19
N TYR A 127 4.45 -21.59 2.18
CA TYR A 127 3.95 -21.92 3.52
C TYR A 127 2.45 -22.15 3.51
N THR A 128 1.69 -21.31 2.84
CA THR A 128 0.24 -21.46 2.70
C THR A 128 -0.10 -22.79 2.07
N GLU A 129 0.55 -23.16 0.96
CA GLU A 129 0.36 -24.46 0.30
C GLU A 129 0.75 -25.63 1.22
N THR A 130 1.85 -25.51 1.97
CA THR A 130 2.27 -26.56 2.91
C THR A 130 1.23 -26.78 4.02
N ILE A 131 0.70 -25.68 4.60
CA ILE A 131 -0.33 -25.76 5.64
C ILE A 131 -1.61 -26.36 5.08
N GLN A 132 -2.05 -25.94 3.89
CA GLN A 132 -3.21 -26.50 3.20
C GLN A 132 -3.05 -28.00 2.92
N ASN A 133 -1.87 -28.42 2.45
CA ASN A 133 -1.59 -29.83 2.21
C ASN A 133 -1.62 -30.65 3.49
N ILE A 134 -1.13 -30.13 4.61
CA ILE A 134 -1.23 -30.79 5.91
C ILE A 134 -2.71 -30.91 6.32
N ALA A 135 -3.47 -29.83 6.25
CA ALA A 135 -4.89 -29.83 6.60
C ALA A 135 -5.70 -30.86 5.78
N ARG A 136 -5.48 -30.92 4.46
CA ARG A 136 -6.12 -31.92 3.58
C ARG A 136 -5.80 -33.36 3.98
N GLN A 137 -4.58 -33.65 4.46
CA GLN A 137 -4.23 -34.98 4.95
C GLN A 137 -5.03 -35.39 6.18
N PHE A 138 -5.46 -34.46 7.00
CA PHE A 138 -6.28 -34.68 8.19
C PHE A 138 -7.79 -34.44 7.94
N GLY A 139 -8.20 -34.17 6.70
CA GLY A 139 -9.60 -33.92 6.36
C GLY A 139 -10.15 -32.61 6.91
N ILE A 140 -9.28 -31.65 7.25
CA ILE A 140 -9.65 -30.31 7.71
C ILE A 140 -9.97 -29.46 6.47
N SER A 141 -11.14 -28.82 6.47
CA SER A 141 -11.53 -27.92 5.38
C SER A 141 -10.68 -26.64 5.37
N GLU A 142 -10.60 -25.97 4.22
CA GLU A 142 -9.88 -24.70 4.13
C GLU A 142 -10.55 -23.60 4.97
N ASP A 143 -11.86 -23.69 5.18
CA ASP A 143 -12.64 -22.75 5.98
C ASP A 143 -12.37 -22.86 7.48
N ASP A 144 -11.96 -24.05 7.93
CA ASP A 144 -11.58 -24.33 9.34
C ASP A 144 -10.13 -23.94 9.65
N MET A 145 -9.36 -23.51 8.63
CA MET A 145 -7.98 -23.11 8.79
C MET A 145 -7.85 -21.60 9.02
N ASN A 146 -7.15 -21.24 10.08
CA ASN A 146 -6.72 -19.85 10.30
C ASN A 146 -5.20 -19.75 10.15
N ILE A 147 -4.75 -19.18 9.03
CA ILE A 147 -3.33 -18.93 8.78
C ILE A 147 -3.00 -17.52 9.27
N ASN A 148 -1.98 -17.41 10.12
CA ASN A 148 -1.47 -16.10 10.56
C ASN A 148 -0.77 -15.38 9.40
N LYS A 149 -1.57 -14.71 8.56
CA LYS A 149 -1.10 -13.98 7.36
C LYS A 149 -0.14 -12.85 7.71
N GLU A 150 -0.35 -12.18 8.84
CA GLU A 150 0.50 -11.10 9.34
C GLU A 150 1.90 -11.63 9.70
N TYR A 151 1.96 -12.78 10.37
CA TYR A 151 3.24 -13.43 10.65
C TYR A 151 3.96 -13.87 9.37
N LEU A 152 3.24 -14.41 8.40
CA LEU A 152 3.82 -14.80 7.11
C LEU A 152 4.34 -13.56 6.37
N ALA A 153 3.55 -12.49 6.28
CA ALA A 153 3.95 -11.25 5.61
C ALA A 153 5.15 -10.57 6.30
N ALA A 154 5.25 -10.66 7.63
CA ALA A 154 6.37 -10.09 8.38
C ALA A 154 7.68 -10.89 8.23
N ASN A 155 7.62 -12.20 7.99
CA ASN A 155 8.80 -13.08 8.01
C ASN A 155 9.19 -13.63 6.63
N TYR A 156 8.29 -13.65 5.66
CA TYR A 156 8.50 -14.25 4.35
C TYR A 156 8.07 -13.31 3.23
N VAL A 157 8.70 -13.46 2.08
CA VAL A 157 8.41 -12.61 0.93
C VAL A 157 7.17 -13.14 0.20
N ASP A 158 6.22 -12.26 -0.06
CA ASP A 158 5.10 -12.56 -0.96
C ASP A 158 5.62 -12.60 -2.41
N PRO A 159 5.40 -13.71 -3.15
CA PRO A 159 5.78 -13.81 -4.55
C PRO A 159 5.23 -12.66 -5.43
N ALA A 160 4.06 -12.14 -5.13
CA ALA A 160 3.46 -11.02 -5.86
C ALA A 160 4.25 -9.71 -5.71
N THR A 161 4.99 -9.53 -4.61
CA THR A 161 5.81 -8.33 -4.36
C THR A 161 7.18 -8.40 -5.05
N ILE A 162 7.70 -9.60 -5.37
CA ILE A 162 9.02 -9.78 -5.97
C ILE A 162 9.18 -9.02 -7.30
N PRO A 163 8.25 -9.11 -8.27
CA PRO A 163 8.37 -8.35 -9.53
C PRO A 163 8.44 -6.84 -9.30
N VAL A 164 7.70 -6.31 -8.32
CA VAL A 164 7.70 -4.89 -7.97
C VAL A 164 9.06 -4.48 -7.41
N ILE A 165 9.60 -5.22 -6.43
CA ILE A 165 10.92 -4.96 -5.85
C ILE A 165 12.01 -5.02 -6.91
N VAL A 166 12.00 -6.06 -7.76
CA VAL A 166 12.97 -6.22 -8.86
C VAL A 166 12.82 -5.07 -9.87
N GLY A 167 11.61 -4.67 -10.21
CA GLY A 167 11.34 -3.53 -11.09
C GLY A 167 11.92 -2.23 -10.57
N ILE A 168 11.68 -1.92 -9.30
CA ILE A 168 12.24 -0.74 -8.61
C ILE A 168 13.78 -0.81 -8.61
N MET A 169 14.36 -1.95 -8.25
CA MET A 169 15.80 -2.14 -8.24
C MET A 169 16.41 -1.95 -9.61
N LEU A 170 15.80 -2.47 -10.68
CA LEU A 170 16.25 -2.26 -12.05
C LEU A 170 16.23 -0.80 -12.46
N ILE A 171 15.20 -0.04 -12.09
CA ILE A 171 15.11 1.40 -12.37
C ILE A 171 16.26 2.15 -11.69
N VAL A 172 16.54 1.86 -10.41
CA VAL A 172 17.65 2.49 -9.67
C VAL A 172 18.98 2.15 -10.30
N VAL A 173 19.22 0.87 -10.64
CA VAL A 173 20.45 0.41 -11.31
C VAL A 173 20.60 1.10 -12.66
N LEU A 174 19.57 1.18 -13.49
CA LEU A 174 19.61 1.87 -14.78
C LEU A 174 19.89 3.37 -14.62
N ALA A 175 19.25 4.04 -13.69
CA ALA A 175 19.51 5.45 -13.39
C ALA A 175 20.96 5.65 -12.94
N GLY A 176 21.48 4.77 -12.07
CA GLY A 176 22.88 4.76 -11.64
C GLY A 176 23.86 4.52 -12.79
N ILE A 177 23.61 3.50 -13.63
CA ILE A 177 24.43 3.20 -14.80
C ILE A 177 24.54 4.43 -15.74
N ILE A 178 23.39 5.04 -16.05
CA ILE A 178 23.36 6.17 -16.99
C ILE A 178 24.07 7.38 -16.38
N THR A 179 23.88 7.63 -15.08
CA THR A 179 24.52 8.75 -14.37
C THR A 179 26.04 8.58 -14.31
N ILE A 180 26.55 7.44 -13.84
CA ILE A 180 27.98 7.14 -13.78
C ILE A 180 28.59 7.15 -15.18
N TYR A 181 27.91 6.52 -16.16
CA TYR A 181 28.33 6.55 -17.55
C TYR A 181 28.44 7.99 -18.10
N SER A 182 27.46 8.86 -17.80
CA SER A 182 27.48 10.26 -18.24
C SER A 182 28.70 11.00 -17.70
N VAL A 183 29.01 10.83 -16.40
CA VAL A 183 30.17 11.44 -15.75
C VAL A 183 31.48 10.98 -16.43
N TYR A 184 31.68 9.67 -16.56
CA TYR A 184 32.88 9.12 -17.16
C TYR A 184 32.99 9.40 -18.67
N TYR A 185 31.88 9.42 -19.41
CA TYR A 185 31.87 9.78 -20.83
C TYR A 185 32.40 11.19 -21.06
N VAL A 186 32.01 12.13 -20.25
CA VAL A 186 32.49 13.52 -20.34
C VAL A 186 33.96 13.61 -19.91
N SER A 187 34.32 12.98 -18.78
CA SER A 187 35.70 12.93 -18.30
C SER A 187 36.64 12.29 -19.34
N MET A 188 36.23 11.21 -20.02
CA MET A 188 37.02 10.57 -21.06
C MET A 188 37.33 11.50 -22.25
N ASN A 189 36.34 12.31 -22.65
CA ASN A 189 36.58 13.27 -23.73
C ASN A 189 37.62 14.34 -23.37
N GLN A 190 37.72 14.71 -22.09
CA GLN A 190 38.78 15.65 -21.63
C GLN A 190 40.14 14.98 -21.57
N ARG A 191 40.23 13.71 -21.21
CA ARG A 191 41.48 12.96 -21.00
C ARG A 191 41.99 12.22 -22.27
N VAL A 192 41.37 12.46 -23.44
CA VAL A 192 41.78 11.83 -24.70
C VAL A 192 43.28 12.10 -25.00
N ARG A 193 43.77 13.31 -24.75
CA ARG A 193 45.18 13.69 -24.93
C ARG A 193 46.10 12.93 -23.97
N GLU A 194 45.70 12.81 -22.68
CA GLU A 194 46.48 12.06 -21.67
C GLU A 194 46.60 10.59 -22.05
N PHE A 195 45.49 9.96 -22.47
CA PHE A 195 45.51 8.57 -22.93
C PHE A 195 46.30 8.38 -24.22
N GLY A 196 46.30 9.39 -25.10
CA GLY A 196 47.15 9.41 -26.30
C GLY A 196 48.64 9.47 -25.97
N LYS A 197 49.04 10.34 -24.98
CA LYS A 197 50.42 10.42 -24.49
C LYS A 197 50.86 9.09 -23.88
N LEU A 198 50.04 8.48 -23.02
CA LEU A 198 50.34 7.18 -22.41
C LEU A 198 50.50 6.09 -23.46
N LYS A 199 49.71 6.11 -24.51
CA LYS A 199 49.78 5.14 -25.60
C LYS A 199 51.04 5.36 -26.50
N ALA A 200 51.41 6.63 -26.70
CA ALA A 200 52.64 6.97 -27.43
C ALA A 200 53.92 6.50 -26.69
N ILE A 201 53.89 6.40 -25.36
CA ILE A 201 54.95 5.87 -24.51
C ILE A 201 54.90 4.31 -24.43
N GLY A 202 53.91 3.66 -25.10
CA GLY A 202 53.81 2.20 -25.19
C GLY A 202 52.76 1.55 -24.30
N ALA A 203 51.84 2.30 -23.70
CA ALA A 203 50.76 1.71 -22.93
C ALA A 203 49.79 0.87 -23.79
N THR A 204 49.54 -0.35 -23.38
CA THR A 204 48.64 -1.28 -24.10
C THR A 204 47.19 -0.94 -23.91
N LYS A 205 46.33 -1.38 -24.83
CA LYS A 205 44.85 -1.24 -24.69
C LYS A 205 44.32 -1.84 -23.40
N ARG A 206 44.94 -2.89 -22.88
CA ARG A 206 44.54 -3.54 -21.60
C ARG A 206 44.89 -2.66 -20.42
N GLN A 207 46.05 -2.04 -20.40
CA GLN A 207 46.47 -1.12 -19.33
C GLN A 207 45.59 0.11 -19.28
N LEU A 208 45.24 0.72 -20.43
CA LEU A 208 44.34 1.86 -20.45
C LEU A 208 42.93 1.51 -19.94
N ARG A 209 42.41 0.32 -20.23
CA ARG A 209 41.14 -0.15 -19.63
C ARG A 209 41.25 -0.34 -18.12
N GLN A 210 42.38 -0.90 -17.65
CA GLN A 210 42.62 -1.12 -16.22
C GLN A 210 42.73 0.20 -15.43
N ILE A 211 43.29 1.25 -16.02
CA ILE A 211 43.37 2.57 -15.41
C ILE A 211 41.97 3.08 -15.14
N VAL A 212 41.08 3.10 -16.15
CA VAL A 212 39.70 3.57 -16.01
C VAL A 212 38.90 2.71 -15.00
N LEU A 213 39.10 1.39 -15.06
CA LEU A 213 38.45 0.46 -14.14
C LEU A 213 38.89 0.68 -12.70
N ARG A 214 40.21 0.76 -12.46
CA ARG A 214 40.75 0.97 -11.10
C ARG A 214 40.34 2.31 -10.53
N GLU A 215 40.27 3.36 -11.35
CA GLU A 215 39.78 4.67 -10.91
C GLU A 215 38.30 4.58 -10.47
N GLY A 216 37.44 3.97 -11.26
CA GLY A 216 36.03 3.81 -10.91
C GLY A 216 35.79 2.89 -9.71
N MET A 217 36.51 1.79 -9.64
CA MET A 217 36.45 0.86 -8.50
C MET A 217 37.04 1.48 -7.23
N GLY A 218 38.08 2.32 -7.34
CA GLY A 218 38.63 3.09 -6.22
C GLY A 218 37.61 4.04 -5.62
N VAL A 219 36.88 4.78 -6.47
CA VAL A 219 35.78 5.65 -6.00
C VAL A 219 34.68 4.80 -5.35
N ALA A 220 34.30 3.67 -5.95
CA ALA A 220 33.30 2.77 -5.38
C ALA A 220 33.70 2.23 -4.01
N LEU A 221 34.97 1.92 -3.79
CA LEU A 221 35.50 1.42 -2.51
C LEU A 221 35.25 2.37 -1.35
N PHE A 222 35.31 3.69 -1.59
CA PHE A 222 34.98 4.69 -0.59
C PHE A 222 33.51 5.03 -0.53
N ALA A 223 32.81 5.06 -1.68
CA ALA A 223 31.42 5.43 -1.76
C ALA A 223 30.48 4.38 -1.16
N ILE A 224 30.78 3.07 -1.36
CA ILE A 224 29.95 1.98 -0.87
C ILE A 224 29.79 1.99 0.67
N PRO A 225 30.86 2.03 1.48
CA PRO A 225 30.71 2.07 2.94
C PRO A 225 29.93 3.29 3.42
N ILE A 226 30.19 4.47 2.82
CA ILE A 226 29.47 5.71 3.16
C ILE A 226 28.00 5.57 2.78
N GLY A 227 27.69 5.04 1.61
CA GLY A 227 26.32 4.83 1.16
C GLY A 227 25.56 3.82 2.03
N LEU A 228 26.21 2.72 2.44
CA LEU A 228 25.63 1.74 3.35
C LEU A 228 25.35 2.34 4.73
N LEU A 229 26.26 3.16 5.25
CA LEU A 229 26.09 3.82 6.54
C LEU A 229 24.90 4.81 6.48
N ILE A 230 24.87 5.68 5.48
CA ILE A 230 23.78 6.63 5.29
C ILE A 230 22.44 5.89 5.10
N GLY A 231 22.43 4.82 4.27
CA GLY A 231 21.24 4.01 4.04
C GLY A 231 20.72 3.33 5.30
N THR A 232 21.63 2.77 6.12
CA THR A 232 21.27 2.13 7.39
C THR A 232 20.63 3.13 8.36
N VAL A 233 21.20 4.33 8.49
CA VAL A 233 20.64 5.39 9.34
C VAL A 233 19.32 5.90 8.78
N ALA A 234 19.24 6.11 7.47
CA ALA A 234 18.02 6.62 6.82
C ALA A 234 16.85 5.65 6.99
N VAL A 235 17.07 4.34 6.81
CA VAL A 235 16.02 3.32 7.02
C VAL A 235 15.49 3.36 8.44
N LYS A 236 16.37 3.45 9.45
CA LYS A 236 15.96 3.52 10.85
C LYS A 236 15.16 4.79 11.16
N VAL A 237 15.64 5.94 10.69
CA VAL A 237 14.98 7.24 10.94
C VAL A 237 13.62 7.31 10.24
N VAL A 238 13.57 6.92 8.96
CA VAL A 238 12.32 6.93 8.18
C VAL A 238 11.32 5.96 8.78
N LEU A 239 11.75 4.74 9.15
CA LEU A 239 10.86 3.76 9.75
C LEU A 239 10.29 4.24 11.08
N LEU A 240 11.14 4.79 11.96
CA LEU A 240 10.68 5.31 13.26
C LEU A 240 9.71 6.47 13.11
N GLN A 241 10.01 7.46 12.24
CA GLN A 241 9.10 8.57 11.99
C GLN A 241 7.78 8.11 11.38
N PHE A 242 7.85 7.15 10.48
CA PHE A 242 6.72 6.57 9.82
C PHE A 242 5.75 5.89 10.80
N VAL A 243 6.30 5.00 11.65
CA VAL A 243 5.51 4.27 12.65
C VAL A 243 5.04 5.20 13.77
N GLU A 244 5.80 6.26 14.10
CA GLU A 244 5.41 7.27 15.09
C GLU A 244 4.19 8.08 14.65
N HIS A 245 4.10 8.46 13.38
CA HIS A 245 2.92 9.19 12.87
C HIS A 245 1.67 8.31 12.77
N ALA A 246 1.85 7.02 12.62
CA ALA A 246 0.77 6.06 12.48
C ALA A 246 0.39 5.35 13.80
N LYS A 247 1.07 5.63 14.92
CA LYS A 247 0.87 4.93 16.19
C LYS A 247 -0.54 5.04 16.76
N ASP A 248 -1.20 6.17 16.52
CA ASP A 248 -2.55 6.44 17.04
C ASP A 248 -3.66 5.91 16.12
N SER A 249 -3.29 5.34 14.97
CA SER A 249 -4.27 4.91 13.95
C SER A 249 -4.72 3.46 14.11
N ASN A 250 -3.88 2.60 14.67
CA ASN A 250 -4.16 1.18 14.83
C ASN A 250 -3.28 0.58 15.92
N VAL A 251 -3.87 -0.28 16.73
CA VAL A 251 -3.22 -0.97 17.84
C VAL A 251 -2.02 -1.80 17.37
N LEU A 252 -2.12 -2.49 16.22
CA LEU A 252 -1.01 -3.25 15.64
C LEU A 252 0.19 -2.37 15.30
N ILE A 253 -0.05 -1.16 14.82
CA ILE A 253 1.01 -0.19 14.49
C ILE A 253 1.62 0.37 15.77
N THR A 254 0.82 0.61 16.79
CA THR A 254 1.31 1.03 18.12
C THR A 254 2.27 -0.01 18.72
N GLU A 255 1.90 -1.30 18.67
CA GLU A 255 2.76 -2.39 19.13
C GLU A 255 4.02 -2.53 18.24
N ALA A 256 3.88 -2.43 16.92
CA ALA A 256 5.01 -2.42 16.00
C ALA A 256 5.99 -1.27 16.31
N TYR A 257 5.48 -0.07 16.64
CA TYR A 257 6.33 1.06 17.07
C TYR A 257 7.13 0.71 18.32
N LYS A 258 6.48 0.16 19.34
CA LYS A 258 7.14 -0.21 20.61
C LYS A 258 8.25 -1.23 20.37
N VAL A 259 8.00 -2.25 19.52
CA VAL A 259 8.96 -3.31 19.23
C VAL A 259 10.14 -2.78 18.40
N VAL A 260 9.89 -1.91 17.42
CA VAL A 260 10.93 -1.26 16.60
C VAL A 260 11.74 -0.26 17.44
N ALA A 261 11.07 0.56 18.28
CA ALA A 261 11.72 1.55 19.13
C ALA A 261 12.64 0.90 20.19
N LYS A 262 12.20 -0.23 20.76
CA LYS A 262 13.01 -1.02 21.70
C LYS A 262 14.18 -1.78 21.03
N GLY A 263 14.19 -1.85 19.68
CA GLY A 263 15.22 -2.57 18.94
C GLY A 263 15.07 -4.10 19.00
N GLU A 264 13.89 -4.59 19.29
CA GLU A 264 13.58 -6.03 19.36
C GLU A 264 13.43 -6.67 17.97
N VAL A 265 13.28 -5.84 16.91
CA VAL A 265 13.22 -6.30 15.51
C VAL A 265 14.60 -6.23 14.87
N GLN A 266 15.02 -7.32 14.26
CA GLN A 266 16.24 -7.34 13.45
C GLN A 266 15.98 -6.67 12.08
N LEU A 267 16.25 -5.35 11.99
CA LEU A 267 16.09 -4.56 10.76
C LEU A 267 17.19 -4.82 9.73
N TYR A 268 18.31 -5.39 10.13
CA TYR A 268 19.52 -5.47 9.32
C TYR A 268 19.99 -6.91 9.15
N TYR A 269 19.96 -7.38 7.90
CA TYR A 269 20.45 -8.69 7.53
C TYR A 269 21.75 -8.55 6.75
N TRP A 270 22.82 -9.24 7.14
CA TRP A 270 24.15 -9.17 6.53
C TRP A 270 24.16 -9.49 5.02
N TRP A 271 23.27 -10.40 4.57
CA TRP A 271 23.15 -10.76 3.16
C TRP A 271 22.63 -9.61 2.29
N ILE A 272 21.77 -8.71 2.84
CA ILE A 272 21.28 -7.50 2.14
C ILE A 272 22.45 -6.55 1.86
N TYR A 273 23.37 -6.40 2.82
CA TYR A 273 24.57 -5.60 2.61
C TYR A 273 25.46 -6.20 1.53
N LEU A 274 25.66 -7.53 1.50
CA LEU A 274 26.40 -8.19 0.44
C LEU A 274 25.73 -8.02 -0.93
N LEU A 275 24.42 -8.17 -1.00
CA LEU A 275 23.64 -7.94 -2.22
C LEU A 275 23.80 -6.50 -2.71
N ALA A 276 23.66 -5.51 -1.82
CA ALA A 276 23.83 -4.09 -2.15
C ALA A 276 25.24 -3.79 -2.67
N ILE A 277 26.29 -4.34 -2.04
CA ILE A 277 27.68 -4.23 -2.51
C ILE A 277 27.82 -4.84 -3.92
N ALA A 278 27.34 -6.06 -4.12
CA ALA A 278 27.43 -6.77 -5.39
C ALA A 278 26.72 -6.02 -6.53
N VAL A 279 25.48 -5.57 -6.27
CA VAL A 279 24.68 -4.78 -7.23
C VAL A 279 25.38 -3.46 -7.56
N THR A 280 25.92 -2.77 -6.56
CA THR A 280 26.63 -1.50 -6.77
C THR A 280 27.90 -1.70 -7.58
N LEU A 281 28.72 -2.71 -7.26
CA LEU A 281 29.93 -3.03 -8.03
C LEU A 281 29.60 -3.43 -9.48
N CYS A 282 28.54 -4.21 -9.69
CA CYS A 282 28.04 -4.55 -11.00
C CYS A 282 27.60 -3.29 -11.78
N THR A 283 26.83 -2.40 -11.13
CA THR A 283 26.39 -1.12 -11.69
C THR A 283 27.56 -0.26 -12.14
N VAL A 284 28.60 -0.11 -11.28
CA VAL A 284 29.82 0.64 -11.59
C VAL A 284 30.55 0.00 -12.77
N TYR A 285 30.74 -1.33 -12.77
CA TYR A 285 31.42 -2.04 -13.84
C TYR A 285 30.70 -1.87 -15.19
N LEU A 286 29.38 -2.06 -15.22
CA LEU A 286 28.57 -1.87 -16.44
C LEU A 286 28.65 -0.43 -16.96
N SER A 287 28.62 0.55 -16.06
CA SER A 287 28.75 1.97 -16.40
C SER A 287 30.10 2.30 -17.07
N LEU A 288 31.17 1.64 -16.61
CA LEU A 288 32.54 1.86 -17.11
C LEU A 288 32.87 1.11 -18.40
N MET A 289 32.09 0.11 -18.79
CA MET A 289 32.41 -0.72 -19.98
C MET A 289 32.63 0.10 -21.27
N LYS A 290 31.78 1.09 -21.50
CA LYS A 290 31.84 1.94 -22.68
C LYS A 290 32.97 2.99 -22.60
N PRO A 291 33.16 3.72 -21.48
CA PRO A 291 34.34 4.55 -21.22
C PRO A 291 35.66 3.80 -21.36
N MET A 292 35.78 2.59 -20.80
CA MET A 292 37.00 1.75 -20.98
C MET A 292 37.30 1.40 -22.45
N ARG A 293 36.22 1.10 -23.22
CA ARG A 293 36.40 0.85 -24.67
C ARG A 293 36.82 2.11 -25.43
N MET A 294 36.30 3.28 -25.00
CA MET A 294 36.71 4.57 -25.59
C MET A 294 38.18 4.87 -25.33
N ALA A 295 38.64 4.75 -24.08
CA ALA A 295 40.04 4.94 -23.71
C ALA A 295 40.98 4.03 -24.51
N ALA A 296 40.62 2.75 -24.66
CA ALA A 296 41.41 1.78 -25.41
C ALA A 296 41.47 2.04 -26.95
N LYS A 297 40.44 2.71 -27.50
CA LYS A 297 40.35 2.98 -28.97
C LYS A 297 41.03 4.29 -29.39
N VAL A 298 41.48 5.12 -28.46
CA VAL A 298 42.19 6.37 -28.76
C VAL A 298 43.45 6.04 -29.63
N SER A 299 43.55 6.69 -30.78
CA SER A 299 44.74 6.60 -31.64
C SER A 299 45.76 7.66 -31.22
N GLU A 300 47.06 7.34 -31.24
CA GLU A 300 48.13 8.26 -30.85
C GLU A 300 48.11 9.55 -31.66
N ILE A 301 47.93 9.41 -33.00
CA ILE A 301 47.90 10.53 -33.95
C ILE A 301 46.62 11.36 -33.78
N GLU A 302 45.48 10.67 -33.58
CA GLU A 302 44.18 11.33 -33.39
C GLU A 302 44.14 12.10 -32.03
N ALA A 303 44.78 11.55 -31.00
CA ALA A 303 44.87 12.18 -29.68
C ALA A 303 45.75 13.44 -29.70
N MET A 304 46.87 13.45 -30.43
CA MET A 304 47.70 14.65 -30.56
C MET A 304 47.06 15.74 -31.43
N ARG A 305 46.22 15.34 -32.41
CA ARG A 305 45.41 16.27 -33.22
C ARG A 305 44.05 16.64 -32.63
N TYR A 306 43.70 16.06 -31.46
CA TYR A 306 42.38 16.28 -30.83
C TYR A 306 42.26 17.69 -30.31
N GLN A 307 41.50 18.51 -31.03
CA GLN A 307 41.17 19.90 -30.67
C GLN A 307 39.77 20.05 -30.05
N GLY A 308 39.19 18.99 -29.48
CA GLY A 308 37.90 19.08 -28.76
C GLY A 308 36.65 19.23 -29.64
N GLY A 309 36.72 18.91 -30.93
CA GLY A 309 35.61 19.07 -31.86
C GLY A 309 35.19 17.79 -32.57
N SER A 310 33.91 17.63 -32.86
CA SER A 310 33.35 16.53 -33.64
C SER A 310 33.93 16.52 -35.06
N LYS A 311 34.02 15.32 -35.68
CA LYS A 311 34.43 15.12 -37.08
C LYS A 311 33.76 16.15 -37.97
N ARG A 312 34.58 16.95 -38.68
CA ARG A 312 34.14 17.92 -39.67
C ARG A 312 33.27 17.24 -40.72
N GLN A 313 31.95 17.39 -40.61
CA GLN A 313 31.05 17.04 -41.71
C GLN A 313 31.23 18.08 -42.81
N LYS A 314 31.71 17.63 -43.97
CA LYS A 314 31.79 18.41 -45.20
C LYS A 314 30.36 18.66 -45.70
N SER A 315 29.73 19.70 -45.27
CA SER A 315 28.56 20.24 -45.96
C SER A 315 28.72 21.76 -46.10
N SER A 316 28.57 22.27 -47.34
CA SER A 316 28.50 23.70 -47.60
C SER A 316 27.29 24.25 -46.87
N ARG A 317 27.51 25.12 -45.91
CA ARG A 317 26.48 25.67 -45.09
C ARG A 317 26.20 27.10 -45.51
N LYS A 318 24.93 27.43 -45.78
CA LYS A 318 24.50 28.82 -46.02
C LYS A 318 24.82 29.67 -44.78
N GLY A 319 25.58 30.75 -44.94
CA GLY A 319 25.81 31.72 -43.86
C GLY A 319 24.53 32.44 -43.54
N TYR A 320 24.37 32.81 -42.26
CA TYR A 320 23.25 33.64 -41.80
C TYR A 320 23.70 35.09 -41.66
N GLN A 321 22.93 36.06 -42.18
CA GLN A 321 23.21 37.49 -42.07
C GLN A 321 23.13 38.02 -40.61
N PHE A 322 22.36 37.37 -39.72
CA PHE A 322 22.25 37.74 -38.31
C PHE A 322 22.42 36.55 -37.38
N LEU A 323 23.34 36.65 -36.43
CA LEU A 323 23.59 35.67 -35.38
C LEU A 323 22.61 35.90 -34.21
N ASN A 324 21.59 35.02 -34.07
CA ASN A 324 20.71 35.00 -32.91
C ASN A 324 21.21 33.94 -31.91
N ILE A 325 21.25 34.30 -30.62
CA ILE A 325 21.71 33.44 -29.50
C ILE A 325 20.94 32.13 -29.50
N GLY A 326 19.64 32.12 -29.74
CA GLY A 326 18.84 30.87 -29.78
C GLY A 326 19.23 29.94 -30.93
N ARG A 327 19.57 30.46 -32.09
CA ARG A 327 20.09 29.65 -33.22
C ARG A 327 21.47 29.07 -32.92
N LEU A 328 22.34 29.84 -32.24
CA LEU A 328 23.64 29.38 -31.81
C LEU A 328 23.52 28.24 -30.80
N THR A 329 22.63 28.37 -29.81
CA THR A 329 22.36 27.33 -28.84
C THR A 329 21.83 26.05 -29.49
N LYS A 330 20.84 26.18 -30.39
CA LYS A 330 20.28 25.03 -31.15
C LYS A 330 21.35 24.30 -31.97
N ARG A 331 22.29 25.03 -32.58
CA ARG A 331 23.40 24.48 -33.32
C ARG A 331 24.39 23.71 -32.42
N ASN A 332 24.75 24.28 -31.28
CA ASN A 332 25.60 23.67 -30.29
C ASN A 332 24.99 22.35 -29.75
N LEU A 333 23.70 22.33 -29.45
CA LEU A 333 22.99 21.12 -29.05
C LEU A 333 22.99 20.07 -30.18
N ALA A 334 22.79 20.50 -31.42
CA ALA A 334 22.80 19.62 -32.60
C ALA A 334 24.20 19.03 -32.89
N GLU A 335 25.27 19.76 -32.62
CA GLU A 335 26.64 19.24 -32.74
C GLU A 335 26.98 18.23 -31.65
N ASN A 336 26.40 18.36 -30.45
CA ASN A 336 26.56 17.48 -29.30
C ASN A 336 25.37 16.56 -29.04
N LYS A 337 24.62 16.13 -30.08
CA LYS A 337 23.38 15.34 -29.96
C LYS A 337 23.48 14.18 -28.98
N LYS A 338 24.54 13.37 -29.04
CA LYS A 338 24.71 12.19 -28.17
C LYS A 338 24.78 12.58 -26.70
N LYS A 339 25.52 13.65 -26.37
CA LYS A 339 25.63 14.14 -24.99
C LYS A 339 24.27 14.65 -24.51
N SER A 340 23.62 15.50 -25.30
CA SER A 340 22.31 16.07 -24.96
C SER A 340 21.25 15.00 -24.77
N THR A 341 21.19 14.00 -25.66
CA THR A 341 20.24 12.88 -25.52
C THR A 341 20.49 12.05 -24.26
N ILE A 342 21.75 11.72 -23.96
CA ILE A 342 22.09 10.95 -22.75
C ILE A 342 21.67 11.69 -21.50
N THR A 343 21.90 13.00 -21.43
CA THR A 343 21.51 13.83 -20.28
C THR A 343 19.99 13.88 -20.12
N ILE A 344 19.26 14.15 -21.21
CA ILE A 344 17.79 14.21 -21.19
C ILE A 344 17.20 12.86 -20.77
N VAL A 345 17.68 11.75 -21.37
CA VAL A 345 17.20 10.41 -21.04
C VAL A 345 17.51 10.04 -19.60
N SER A 346 18.72 10.34 -19.11
CA SER A 346 19.09 10.08 -17.71
C SER A 346 18.17 10.76 -16.71
N MET A 347 17.82 12.02 -16.97
CA MET A 347 16.90 12.77 -16.11
C MET A 347 15.45 12.32 -16.29
N ALA A 348 15.06 11.98 -17.53
CA ALA A 348 13.71 11.57 -17.86
C ALA A 348 13.32 10.22 -17.23
N VAL A 349 14.26 9.28 -17.12
CA VAL A 349 14.01 7.97 -16.45
C VAL A 349 13.49 8.17 -15.03
N THR A 350 14.11 9.07 -14.26
CA THR A 350 13.63 9.41 -12.91
C THR A 350 12.23 10.05 -12.95
N GLY A 351 12.02 11.01 -13.86
CA GLY A 351 10.72 11.67 -13.98
C GLY A 351 9.61 10.73 -14.45
N ILE A 352 9.90 9.78 -15.34
CA ILE A 352 8.96 8.71 -15.74
C ILE A 352 8.54 7.91 -14.51
N PHE A 353 9.51 7.47 -13.70
CA PHE A 353 9.22 6.69 -12.50
C PHE A 353 8.37 7.48 -11.51
N VAL A 354 8.70 8.75 -11.26
CA VAL A 354 7.90 9.64 -10.40
C VAL A 354 6.46 9.73 -10.91
N MET A 355 6.24 9.90 -12.20
CA MET A 355 4.90 9.93 -12.79
C MET A 355 4.15 8.61 -12.64
N MET A 356 4.83 7.46 -12.82
CA MET A 356 4.22 6.14 -12.65
C MET A 356 3.74 5.93 -11.21
N VAL A 357 4.59 6.20 -10.21
CA VAL A 357 4.24 6.08 -8.80
C VAL A 357 3.12 7.07 -8.44
N ALA A 358 3.25 8.31 -8.88
CA ALA A 358 2.25 9.34 -8.64
C ALA A 358 0.88 9.00 -9.25
N THR A 359 0.84 8.28 -10.38
CA THR A 359 -0.41 7.81 -10.98
C THR A 359 -1.13 6.85 -10.02
N VAL A 360 -0.44 5.86 -9.46
CA VAL A 360 -1.06 4.92 -8.50
C VAL A 360 -1.51 5.67 -7.24
N LEU A 361 -0.63 6.52 -6.68
CA LEU A 361 -0.95 7.28 -5.46
C LEU A 361 -2.09 8.28 -5.63
N SER A 362 -2.28 8.85 -6.83
CA SER A 362 -3.39 9.77 -7.10
C SER A 362 -4.71 9.04 -7.33
N CYS A 363 -4.66 7.76 -7.71
CA CYS A 363 -5.84 6.91 -7.81
C CYS A 363 -6.22 6.28 -6.46
N ALA A 364 -5.33 6.23 -5.48
CA ALA A 364 -5.62 5.81 -4.12
C ALA A 364 -6.28 6.98 -3.36
N ASN A 365 -7.61 6.94 -3.31
CA ASN A 365 -8.44 7.99 -2.71
C ASN A 365 -9.14 7.43 -1.46
N PRO A 366 -8.75 7.87 -0.24
CA PRO A 366 -9.35 7.37 0.99
C PRO A 366 -10.86 7.65 1.07
N MET A 367 -11.33 8.73 0.43
CA MET A 367 -12.75 9.04 0.38
C MET A 367 -13.54 8.04 -0.48
N GLU A 368 -13.02 7.61 -1.63
CA GLU A 368 -13.65 6.57 -2.44
C GLU A 368 -13.63 5.22 -1.72
N SER A 369 -12.49 4.87 -1.10
CA SER A 369 -12.37 3.63 -0.32
C SER A 369 -13.31 3.61 0.89
N ALA A 370 -13.46 4.73 1.60
CA ALA A 370 -14.43 4.83 2.71
C ALA A 370 -15.87 4.74 2.22
N LYS A 371 -16.20 5.37 1.08
CA LYS A 371 -17.55 5.28 0.47
C LYS A 371 -17.85 3.90 -0.11
N SER A 372 -16.85 3.09 -0.43
CA SER A 372 -17.07 1.69 -0.79
C SER A 372 -17.44 0.83 0.43
N SER A 373 -17.03 1.25 1.64
CA SER A 373 -17.30 0.56 2.91
C SER A 373 -18.60 1.03 3.59
N ILE A 374 -18.95 2.30 3.43
CA ILE A 374 -20.17 2.91 4.00
C ILE A 374 -20.66 4.03 3.07
N VAL A 375 -21.94 3.99 2.71
CA VAL A 375 -22.51 4.93 1.73
C VAL A 375 -22.85 6.28 2.34
N GLY A 376 -23.53 6.25 3.50
CA GLY A 376 -23.87 7.44 4.27
C GLY A 376 -22.74 7.89 5.20
N GLN A 377 -22.94 9.00 5.89
CA GLN A 377 -22.02 9.48 6.91
C GLN A 377 -22.06 8.62 8.17
N TYR A 378 -23.24 8.05 8.48
CA TYR A 378 -23.43 7.15 9.63
C TYR A 378 -24.28 5.95 9.20
N GLU A 379 -23.90 4.78 9.72
CA GLU A 379 -24.65 3.53 9.56
C GLU A 379 -25.10 3.07 10.94
N ILE A 380 -26.40 2.87 11.09
CA ILE A 380 -27.00 2.36 12.34
C ILE A 380 -27.60 1.00 12.03
N SER A 381 -27.18 -0.02 12.76
CA SER A 381 -27.66 -1.39 12.60
C SER A 381 -28.03 -2.02 13.94
N PRO A 382 -28.92 -3.04 13.94
CA PRO A 382 -29.20 -3.79 15.15
C PRO A 382 -28.00 -4.63 15.54
N ILE A 383 -27.86 -4.91 16.83
CA ILE A 383 -26.92 -5.94 17.30
C ILE A 383 -27.53 -7.30 16.93
N VAL A 384 -26.79 -8.09 16.16
CA VAL A 384 -27.18 -9.44 15.74
C VAL A 384 -26.09 -10.42 16.21
N GLU A 385 -26.51 -11.39 17.02
CA GLU A 385 -25.64 -12.48 17.49
C GLU A 385 -26.35 -13.81 17.28
N SER A 386 -25.74 -14.69 16.48
CA SER A 386 -26.32 -16.00 16.25
C SER A 386 -25.87 -17.00 17.29
N GLY A 387 -26.81 -17.80 17.82
CA GLY A 387 -26.55 -18.90 18.74
C GLY A 387 -26.29 -18.47 20.19
N ASN A 388 -26.69 -17.27 20.63
CA ASN A 388 -26.62 -16.89 22.02
C ASN A 388 -27.94 -17.22 22.72
N LYS A 389 -27.98 -18.30 23.52
CA LYS A 389 -29.21 -18.75 24.21
C LYS A 389 -29.69 -17.80 25.31
N GLU A 390 -28.82 -16.99 25.84
CA GLU A 390 -29.16 -16.01 26.88
C GLU A 390 -29.75 -14.73 26.31
N HIS A 391 -29.36 -14.43 25.06
CA HIS A 391 -29.81 -13.29 24.30
C HIS A 391 -30.47 -13.70 22.98
N PRO A 392 -31.56 -14.52 23.05
CA PRO A 392 -32.25 -14.96 21.84
C PRO A 392 -32.82 -13.79 21.04
N GLU A 393 -33.05 -12.65 21.68
CA GLU A 393 -33.49 -11.41 21.05
C GLU A 393 -32.49 -10.81 20.05
N TYR A 394 -31.24 -11.27 20.05
CA TYR A 394 -30.21 -10.89 19.06
C TYR A 394 -30.12 -11.84 17.86
N GLU A 395 -30.85 -12.96 17.88
CA GLU A 395 -31.00 -13.79 16.69
C GLU A 395 -31.72 -13.02 15.60
N TRP A 396 -31.26 -13.12 14.33
CA TRP A 396 -31.84 -12.38 13.22
C TRP A 396 -33.35 -12.60 13.09
N ALA A 397 -33.83 -13.81 13.32
CA ALA A 397 -35.24 -14.13 13.29
C ALA A 397 -36.05 -13.35 14.36
N GLU A 398 -35.49 -13.19 15.56
CA GLU A 398 -36.13 -12.42 16.63
C GLU A 398 -35.99 -10.91 16.42
N VAL A 399 -34.84 -10.50 15.87
CA VAL A 399 -34.63 -9.08 15.47
C VAL A 399 -35.70 -8.69 14.44
N GLN A 400 -35.95 -9.50 13.43
CA GLN A 400 -37.00 -9.22 12.44
C GLN A 400 -38.40 -9.02 13.04
N LYS A 401 -38.80 -9.83 14.05
CA LYS A 401 -40.10 -9.70 14.74
C LYS A 401 -40.23 -8.42 15.53
N ASN A 402 -39.15 -7.97 16.17
CA ASN A 402 -39.09 -6.79 17.04
C ASN A 402 -37.93 -5.88 16.66
N ASN A 403 -37.88 -5.52 15.39
CA ASN A 403 -36.75 -4.78 14.84
C ASN A 403 -36.69 -3.35 15.45
N PRO A 404 -35.53 -2.99 16.07
CA PRO A 404 -35.33 -1.64 16.58
C PRO A 404 -35.28 -0.58 15.47
N LEU A 405 -34.94 -1.00 14.24
CA LEU A 405 -34.94 -0.14 13.03
C LEU A 405 -36.39 -0.01 12.51
N ASN A 406 -37.21 0.76 13.16
CA ASN A 406 -38.62 0.99 12.79
C ASN A 406 -38.83 2.44 12.34
N GLU A 407 -40.02 2.72 11.80
CA GLU A 407 -40.37 4.05 11.28
C GLU A 407 -40.30 5.16 12.37
N GLY A 408 -40.56 4.82 13.64
CA GLY A 408 -40.44 5.79 14.75
C GLY A 408 -38.98 6.21 14.96
N LEU A 409 -38.04 5.26 14.94
CA LEU A 409 -36.62 5.56 15.03
C LEU A 409 -36.15 6.34 13.79
N LYS A 410 -36.61 5.97 12.59
CA LYS A 410 -36.30 6.67 11.36
C LYS A 410 -36.70 8.14 11.44
N GLN A 411 -37.93 8.42 11.82
CA GLN A 411 -38.43 9.79 12.02
C GLN A 411 -37.62 10.55 13.07
N GLN A 412 -37.31 9.91 14.19
CA GLN A 412 -36.49 10.52 15.25
C GLN A 412 -35.09 10.93 14.72
N ILE A 413 -34.50 10.14 13.84
CA ILE A 413 -33.21 10.46 13.23
C ILE A 413 -33.35 11.56 12.17
N GLU A 414 -34.41 11.50 11.33
CA GLU A 414 -34.68 12.52 10.31
C GLU A 414 -35.01 13.90 10.89
N GLU A 415 -35.48 13.97 12.13
CA GLU A 415 -35.74 15.23 12.84
C GLU A 415 -34.47 15.87 13.43
N LEU A 416 -33.34 15.18 13.45
CA LEU A 416 -32.10 15.76 13.94
C LEU A 416 -31.55 16.81 12.98
N ASP A 417 -31.03 17.91 13.52
CA ASP A 417 -30.38 18.96 12.74
C ASP A 417 -29.12 18.42 12.05
N GLY A 418 -29.01 18.65 10.75
CA GLY A 418 -27.89 18.15 9.93
C GLY A 418 -28.17 16.82 9.23
N VAL A 419 -29.29 16.17 9.43
CA VAL A 419 -29.71 14.97 8.68
C VAL A 419 -30.48 15.41 7.43
N GLU A 420 -30.04 14.95 6.26
CA GLU A 420 -30.73 15.20 4.99
C GLU A 420 -31.82 14.13 4.73
N ARG A 421 -31.49 12.85 4.95
CA ARG A 421 -32.41 11.72 4.81
C ARG A 421 -31.85 10.46 5.47
N VAL A 422 -32.71 9.48 5.69
CA VAL A 422 -32.36 8.14 6.17
C VAL A 422 -32.78 7.09 5.13
N ASP A 423 -31.81 6.43 4.54
CA ASP A 423 -32.02 5.36 3.57
C ASP A 423 -32.04 4.00 4.28
N VAL A 424 -33.09 3.21 4.02
CA VAL A 424 -33.33 1.94 4.71
C VAL A 424 -32.92 0.78 3.80
N PHE A 425 -31.95 0.01 4.24
CA PHE A 425 -31.55 -1.23 3.62
C PHE A 425 -32.17 -2.42 4.34
N THR A 426 -32.51 -3.46 3.56
CA THR A 426 -33.14 -4.67 4.11
C THR A 426 -32.28 -5.90 3.85
N ALA A 427 -32.44 -6.94 4.67
CA ALA A 427 -31.78 -8.22 4.46
C ALA A 427 -32.73 -9.37 4.79
N LEU A 428 -32.73 -10.38 3.91
CA LEU A 428 -33.47 -11.63 4.11
C LEU A 428 -32.47 -12.78 4.16
N LYS A 429 -32.53 -13.57 5.21
CA LYS A 429 -31.72 -14.79 5.34
C LYS A 429 -32.30 -15.86 4.43
N VAL A 430 -31.47 -16.50 3.62
CA VAL A 430 -31.87 -17.55 2.69
C VAL A 430 -31.00 -18.79 2.84
N SER A 431 -31.56 -19.97 2.53
CA SER A 431 -30.85 -21.24 2.50
C SER A 431 -31.38 -22.10 1.36
N GLY A 432 -30.81 -23.29 1.19
CA GLY A 432 -31.25 -24.21 0.13
C GLY A 432 -30.61 -23.97 -1.23
N GLY A 433 -30.96 -24.77 -2.21
CA GLY A 433 -30.39 -24.72 -3.54
C GLY A 433 -28.86 -24.89 -3.51
N PRO A 434 -28.09 -23.99 -4.16
CA PRO A 434 -26.63 -24.11 -4.21
C PRO A 434 -25.94 -23.86 -2.85
N PHE A 435 -26.65 -23.30 -1.87
CA PHE A 435 -26.08 -22.88 -0.59
C PHE A 435 -26.00 -24.01 0.46
N GLU A 436 -26.76 -25.11 0.28
CA GLU A 436 -26.83 -26.20 1.25
C GLU A 436 -25.49 -26.93 1.46
N GLU A 437 -24.66 -27.03 0.44
CA GLU A 437 -23.45 -27.87 0.46
C GLU A 437 -22.25 -27.22 1.16
N LYS A 438 -22.22 -25.90 1.33
CA LYS A 438 -21.03 -25.20 1.86
C LYS A 438 -21.30 -24.41 3.14
N ILE A 439 -22.07 -23.33 3.05
CA ILE A 439 -22.27 -22.41 4.19
C ILE A 439 -23.67 -22.58 4.81
N GLY A 440 -24.59 -23.14 4.04
CA GLY A 440 -25.97 -23.42 4.46
C GLY A 440 -26.92 -22.24 4.38
N THR A 441 -26.44 -21.03 4.59
CA THR A 441 -27.28 -19.80 4.55
C THR A 441 -26.53 -18.61 3.97
N GLU A 442 -27.25 -17.80 3.20
CA GLU A 442 -26.78 -16.55 2.60
C GLU A 442 -27.84 -15.46 2.81
N PHE A 443 -27.63 -14.27 2.25
CA PHE A 443 -28.55 -13.16 2.36
C PHE A 443 -28.98 -12.61 1.00
N ILE A 444 -30.24 -12.15 0.94
CA ILE A 444 -30.74 -11.26 -0.11
C ILE A 444 -30.78 -9.86 0.49
N ASN A 445 -29.97 -8.95 -0.06
CA ASN A 445 -29.99 -7.55 0.36
C ASN A 445 -30.94 -6.74 -0.52
N GLY A 446 -31.86 -6.04 0.11
CA GLY A 446 -32.75 -5.09 -0.54
C GLY A 446 -32.20 -3.69 -0.50
N VAL A 447 -31.89 -3.16 -1.68
CA VAL A 447 -31.26 -1.85 -1.86
C VAL A 447 -32.33 -0.82 -2.25
N PRO A 448 -32.34 0.39 -1.64
CA PRO A 448 -33.31 1.45 -1.95
C PRO A 448 -33.18 2.01 -3.38
N GLU A 449 -34.25 2.65 -3.88
CA GLU A 449 -34.34 3.16 -5.27
C GLU A 449 -33.31 4.28 -5.55
N GLU A 450 -32.93 5.04 -4.54
CA GLU A 450 -31.91 6.08 -4.61
C GLU A 450 -30.57 5.59 -5.17
N TYR A 451 -30.29 4.28 -5.05
CA TYR A 451 -29.08 3.62 -5.52
C TYR A 451 -29.25 2.82 -6.82
N ALA A 452 -30.37 3.00 -7.52
CA ALA A 452 -30.67 2.26 -8.76
C ALA A 452 -29.60 2.45 -9.86
N GLU A 453 -29.06 3.66 -10.00
CA GLU A 453 -27.99 3.96 -10.97
C GLU A 453 -26.65 3.31 -10.58
N GLU A 454 -26.32 3.25 -9.30
CA GLU A 454 -25.15 2.57 -8.76
C GLU A 454 -25.25 1.06 -9.00
N LEU A 455 -26.42 0.47 -8.72
CA LEU A 455 -26.67 -0.95 -9.00
C LEU A 455 -26.48 -1.27 -10.49
N LYS A 456 -27.02 -0.42 -11.36
CA LYS A 456 -26.88 -0.59 -12.80
C LYS A 456 -25.43 -0.49 -13.27
N LYS A 457 -24.65 0.44 -12.73
CA LYS A 457 -23.22 0.61 -13.08
C LYS A 457 -22.36 -0.56 -12.64
N GLY A 458 -22.72 -1.23 -11.53
CA GLY A 458 -21.99 -2.39 -11.00
C GLY A 458 -22.22 -3.67 -11.78
N ILE A 459 -23.25 -3.76 -12.66
CA ILE A 459 -23.52 -4.97 -13.44
C ILE A 459 -22.36 -5.24 -14.42
N THR A 460 -21.81 -6.44 -14.34
CA THR A 460 -20.71 -6.91 -15.19
C THR A 460 -21.17 -7.94 -16.25
N GLU A 461 -22.23 -8.70 -15.95
CA GLU A 461 -22.78 -9.73 -16.83
C GLU A 461 -24.33 -9.73 -16.71
N GLY A 462 -25.03 -9.99 -17.79
CA GLY A 462 -26.49 -9.92 -17.82
C GLY A 462 -27.01 -8.49 -17.93
N ASN A 463 -28.31 -8.32 -17.71
CA ASN A 463 -28.95 -7.01 -17.67
C ASN A 463 -30.27 -7.11 -16.90
N VAL A 464 -30.48 -6.18 -15.96
CA VAL A 464 -31.72 -6.09 -15.20
C VAL A 464 -31.94 -4.62 -14.81
N THR A 465 -33.18 -4.19 -14.79
CA THR A 465 -33.60 -2.86 -14.36
C THR A 465 -34.02 -2.90 -12.88
N TYR A 466 -33.95 -1.76 -12.19
CA TYR A 466 -34.43 -1.67 -10.83
C TYR A 466 -35.94 -2.05 -10.71
N GLU A 467 -36.76 -1.65 -11.66
CA GLU A 467 -38.17 -2.01 -11.72
C GLU A 467 -38.43 -3.54 -11.83
N GLU A 468 -37.54 -4.25 -12.55
CA GLU A 468 -37.63 -5.71 -12.59
C GLU A 468 -37.21 -6.34 -11.25
N LEU A 469 -36.28 -5.75 -10.52
CA LEU A 469 -35.87 -6.20 -9.21
C LEU A 469 -36.97 -5.96 -8.13
N LYS A 470 -37.88 -5.00 -8.35
CA LYS A 470 -39.05 -4.77 -7.48
C LYS A 470 -40.05 -5.92 -7.52
N SER A 471 -39.98 -6.84 -8.51
CA SER A 471 -40.89 -7.97 -8.59
C SER A 471 -40.72 -8.98 -7.45
N GLY A 472 -39.53 -9.10 -6.89
CA GLY A 472 -39.18 -10.12 -5.91
C GLY A 472 -38.85 -11.50 -6.51
N ASP A 473 -38.79 -11.60 -7.85
CA ASP A 473 -38.50 -12.85 -8.58
C ASP A 473 -37.10 -12.85 -9.23
N LYS A 474 -36.41 -11.70 -9.24
CA LYS A 474 -35.11 -11.52 -9.87
C LYS A 474 -34.10 -10.93 -8.89
N VAL A 475 -32.83 -11.39 -9.01
CA VAL A 475 -31.72 -10.87 -8.23
C VAL A 475 -30.50 -10.60 -9.11
N ILE A 476 -29.63 -9.72 -8.62
CA ILE A 476 -28.24 -9.60 -9.06
C ILE A 476 -27.40 -10.45 -8.11
N LEU A 477 -26.54 -11.31 -8.64
CA LEU A 477 -25.56 -12.06 -7.87
C LEU A 477 -24.31 -11.20 -7.67
N ASP A 478 -23.87 -10.99 -6.43
CA ASP A 478 -22.56 -10.40 -6.19
C ASP A 478 -21.46 -11.34 -6.71
N ARG A 479 -20.52 -10.81 -7.50
CA ARG A 479 -19.42 -11.57 -8.09
C ARG A 479 -18.57 -12.28 -7.04
N ALA A 480 -18.48 -11.75 -5.83
CA ALA A 480 -17.74 -12.36 -4.73
C ALA A 480 -18.31 -13.73 -4.34
N LEU A 481 -19.63 -13.96 -4.48
CA LEU A 481 -20.24 -15.27 -4.27
C LEU A 481 -19.73 -16.35 -5.22
N LEU A 482 -19.26 -16.00 -6.42
CA LEU A 482 -18.72 -16.96 -7.37
C LEU A 482 -17.40 -17.59 -6.89
N HIS A 483 -16.73 -17.00 -5.91
CA HIS A 483 -15.58 -17.64 -5.27
C HIS A 483 -16.00 -18.94 -4.54
N TRP A 484 -17.17 -18.92 -3.93
CA TRP A 484 -17.74 -20.05 -3.17
C TRP A 484 -18.63 -20.93 -4.04
N TYR A 485 -19.36 -20.32 -4.99
CA TYR A 485 -20.38 -20.98 -5.83
C TYR A 485 -20.10 -20.70 -7.32
N PRO A 486 -19.00 -21.24 -7.90
CA PRO A 486 -18.53 -20.89 -9.24
C PRO A 486 -19.46 -21.36 -10.37
N ASP A 487 -20.38 -22.26 -10.08
CA ASP A 487 -21.26 -22.85 -11.09
C ASP A 487 -22.52 -22.01 -11.37
N ILE A 488 -22.83 -21.02 -10.55
CA ILE A 488 -24.00 -20.14 -10.72
C ILE A 488 -23.78 -19.18 -11.89
N LYS A 489 -24.79 -19.08 -12.78
CA LYS A 489 -24.76 -18.26 -14.00
C LYS A 489 -25.97 -17.37 -14.13
N VAL A 490 -25.86 -16.36 -14.97
CA VAL A 490 -27.00 -15.54 -15.39
C VAL A 490 -28.04 -16.42 -16.09
N GLY A 491 -29.30 -16.29 -15.67
CA GLY A 491 -30.44 -17.07 -16.12
C GLY A 491 -30.77 -18.28 -15.25
N ASP A 492 -29.93 -18.64 -14.29
CA ASP A 492 -30.21 -19.72 -13.36
C ASP A 492 -31.37 -19.37 -12.44
N LYS A 493 -32.21 -20.37 -12.14
CA LYS A 493 -33.32 -20.26 -11.21
C LYS A 493 -32.98 -20.99 -9.92
N LEU A 494 -32.78 -20.23 -8.87
CA LEU A 494 -32.44 -20.72 -7.56
C LEU A 494 -33.72 -21.00 -6.76
N LYS A 495 -33.87 -22.21 -6.24
CA LYS A 495 -34.93 -22.55 -5.30
C LYS A 495 -34.42 -22.31 -3.88
N LEU A 496 -34.80 -21.17 -3.32
CA LEU A 496 -34.31 -20.71 -2.02
C LEU A 496 -35.40 -20.82 -0.97
N ASN A 497 -35.03 -21.24 0.22
CA ASN A 497 -35.82 -21.13 1.41
C ASN A 497 -35.57 -19.76 2.03
N ILE A 498 -36.59 -18.93 2.12
CA ILE A 498 -36.55 -17.58 2.71
C ILE A 498 -36.98 -17.70 4.17
N HIS A 499 -36.14 -17.20 5.08
CA HIS A 499 -36.40 -17.21 6.51
C HIS A 499 -36.95 -15.84 6.93
N ASP A 500 -38.18 -15.83 7.45
CA ASP A 500 -38.91 -14.66 7.88
C ASP A 500 -39.43 -14.85 9.32
N GLY A 501 -38.63 -14.44 10.31
CA GLY A 501 -38.89 -14.78 11.70
C GLY A 501 -38.92 -16.32 11.89
N ASP A 502 -40.03 -16.82 12.46
CA ASP A 502 -40.23 -18.28 12.64
C ASP A 502 -40.71 -18.98 11.37
N ASN A 503 -41.05 -18.25 10.32
CA ASN A 503 -41.60 -18.81 9.11
C ASN A 503 -40.47 -19.07 8.10
N THR A 504 -40.62 -20.17 7.36
CA THR A 504 -39.73 -20.47 6.21
C THR A 504 -40.61 -20.88 5.04
N PHE A 505 -40.41 -20.24 3.89
CA PHE A 505 -41.12 -20.60 2.68
C PHE A 505 -40.18 -20.66 1.48
N GLN A 506 -40.48 -21.50 0.54
CA GLN A 506 -39.67 -21.69 -0.65
C GLN A 506 -40.10 -20.76 -1.79
N LYS A 507 -39.11 -20.14 -2.42
CA LYS A 507 -39.30 -19.27 -3.59
C LYS A 507 -38.25 -19.62 -4.65
N GLU A 508 -38.70 -19.62 -5.92
CA GLU A 508 -37.80 -19.68 -7.07
C GLU A 508 -37.43 -18.25 -7.48
N ILE A 509 -36.14 -17.96 -7.55
CA ILE A 509 -35.61 -16.63 -7.86
C ILE A 509 -34.60 -16.75 -9.00
N GLU A 510 -34.72 -15.91 -10.02
CA GLU A 510 -33.85 -15.89 -11.19
C GLU A 510 -32.62 -14.97 -10.94
N VAL A 511 -31.44 -15.46 -11.25
CA VAL A 511 -30.20 -14.65 -11.31
C VAL A 511 -30.20 -13.90 -12.64
N ALA A 512 -30.71 -12.66 -12.65
CA ALA A 512 -30.87 -11.87 -13.87
C ALA A 512 -29.56 -11.19 -14.31
N ALA A 513 -28.65 -10.96 -13.39
CA ALA A 513 -27.33 -10.35 -13.65
C ALA A 513 -26.30 -10.76 -12.60
N ILE A 514 -25.02 -10.55 -12.92
CA ILE A 514 -23.89 -10.63 -11.99
C ILE A 514 -23.29 -9.24 -11.91
N GLY A 515 -23.00 -8.77 -10.72
CA GLY A 515 -22.43 -7.43 -10.46
C GLY A 515 -21.28 -7.44 -9.48
N GLU A 516 -20.58 -6.32 -9.37
CA GLU A 516 -19.48 -6.10 -8.44
C GLU A 516 -19.74 -4.78 -7.69
N TYR A 517 -19.86 -4.86 -6.38
CA TYR A 517 -20.29 -3.74 -5.55
C TYR A 517 -19.39 -3.58 -4.31
N GLY A 518 -19.32 -2.36 -3.79
CA GLY A 518 -18.68 -2.08 -2.49
C GLY A 518 -19.57 -2.53 -1.32
N THR A 519 -18.94 -2.81 -0.20
CA THR A 519 -19.63 -3.31 1.01
C THR A 519 -20.60 -2.33 1.64
N GLY A 520 -20.44 -1.03 1.37
CA GLY A 520 -21.41 -0.03 1.81
C GLY A 520 -22.75 -0.12 1.12
N LEU A 521 -22.80 -0.63 -0.12
CA LEU A 521 -24.02 -0.81 -0.87
C LEU A 521 -24.64 -2.20 -0.68
N THR A 522 -23.79 -3.20 -0.42
CA THR A 522 -24.22 -4.60 -0.28
C THR A 522 -23.33 -5.29 0.76
N ASN A 523 -23.90 -5.92 1.75
CA ASN A 523 -23.12 -6.60 2.81
C ASN A 523 -22.37 -7.85 2.32
N TYR A 524 -21.34 -7.73 1.50
CA TYR A 524 -20.51 -8.82 0.93
C TYR A 524 -21.23 -10.14 0.65
N ASN A 525 -20.81 -10.83 -0.43
CA ASN A 525 -21.25 -12.19 -0.70
C ASN A 525 -22.77 -12.37 -0.61
N CYS A 526 -23.56 -11.59 -1.33
CA CYS A 526 -25.01 -11.62 -1.23
C CYS A 526 -25.70 -11.70 -2.60
N LEU A 527 -26.97 -12.00 -2.54
CA LEU A 527 -27.92 -11.74 -3.62
C LEU A 527 -28.48 -10.33 -3.42
N ILE A 528 -28.70 -9.58 -4.49
CA ILE A 528 -29.12 -8.19 -4.42
C ILE A 528 -30.47 -8.05 -5.13
N MET A 529 -31.39 -7.34 -4.51
CA MET A 529 -32.74 -7.09 -5.00
C MET A 529 -33.13 -5.62 -4.73
N ALA A 530 -34.16 -5.11 -5.34
CA ALA A 530 -34.76 -3.86 -4.89
C ALA A 530 -35.36 -4.02 -3.49
N LYS A 531 -35.30 -2.99 -2.66
CA LYS A 531 -35.89 -2.99 -1.31
C LYS A 531 -37.36 -3.46 -1.34
N GLU A 532 -38.14 -2.89 -2.24
CA GLU A 532 -39.58 -3.23 -2.38
C GLU A 532 -39.79 -4.67 -2.83
N GLY A 533 -38.85 -5.24 -3.60
CA GLY A 533 -38.86 -6.65 -3.96
C GLY A 533 -38.62 -7.56 -2.76
N ALA A 534 -37.64 -7.21 -1.91
CA ALA A 534 -37.34 -7.93 -0.68
C ALA A 534 -38.52 -7.82 0.33
N GLU A 535 -39.10 -6.65 0.50
CA GLU A 535 -40.25 -6.43 1.39
C GLU A 535 -41.50 -7.25 0.99
N LYS A 536 -41.68 -7.60 -0.30
CA LYS A 536 -42.74 -8.52 -0.74
C LYS A 536 -42.50 -9.96 -0.30
N LEU A 537 -41.29 -10.31 0.08
CA LEU A 537 -40.90 -11.66 0.48
C LEU A 537 -40.87 -11.82 2.02
N THR A 538 -41.34 -10.84 2.78
CA THR A 538 -41.39 -10.90 4.24
C THR A 538 -42.64 -10.23 4.78
N ILE A 539 -43.10 -10.69 5.94
CA ILE A 539 -44.16 -10.07 6.71
C ILE A 539 -43.58 -9.23 7.87
N ASN A 540 -42.38 -9.65 8.31
CA ASN A 540 -41.67 -8.99 9.39
C ASN A 540 -40.82 -7.81 8.87
N ASN A 541 -40.34 -6.98 9.79
CA ASN A 541 -39.44 -5.88 9.43
C ASN A 541 -38.03 -6.40 9.15
N SER A 542 -37.66 -6.43 7.88
CA SER A 542 -36.37 -6.90 7.39
C SER A 542 -35.29 -5.82 7.30
N SER A 543 -35.51 -4.63 7.88
CA SER A 543 -34.49 -3.56 7.92
C SER A 543 -33.21 -4.06 8.58
N SER A 544 -32.10 -3.97 7.87
CA SER A 544 -30.79 -4.46 8.32
C SER A 544 -29.90 -3.33 8.82
N TYR A 545 -29.97 -2.18 8.17
CA TYR A 545 -29.29 -0.97 8.60
C TYR A 545 -29.92 0.28 8.00
N PHE A 546 -29.76 1.39 8.71
CA PHE A 546 -30.07 2.73 8.25
C PHE A 546 -28.78 3.41 7.82
N GLN A 547 -28.74 3.92 6.60
CA GLN A 547 -27.70 4.85 6.15
C GLN A 547 -28.22 6.26 6.36
N VAL A 548 -27.60 6.98 7.27
CA VAL A 548 -27.94 8.38 7.57
C VAL A 548 -27.09 9.27 6.68
N ILE A 549 -27.76 9.98 5.77
CA ILE A 549 -27.14 10.95 4.87
C ILE A 549 -27.22 12.32 5.55
N ALA A 550 -26.06 12.91 5.82
CA ALA A 550 -25.92 14.21 6.45
C ALA A 550 -25.55 15.31 5.45
N ASP A 551 -25.85 16.55 5.80
CA ASP A 551 -25.52 17.75 5.01
C ASP A 551 -24.01 18.05 4.97
N LYS A 552 -23.23 17.49 5.91
CA LYS A 552 -21.79 17.61 6.02
C LYS A 552 -21.13 16.23 6.07
N ASP A 553 -19.91 16.14 5.56
CA ASP A 553 -19.12 14.91 5.64
C ASP A 553 -18.84 14.48 7.09
N TYR A 554 -18.75 15.42 8.02
CA TYR A 554 -18.60 15.16 9.45
C TYR A 554 -19.21 16.30 10.28
N ASP A 555 -19.99 15.94 11.32
CA ASP A 555 -20.52 16.85 12.32
C ASP A 555 -20.50 16.18 13.70
N GLU A 556 -19.69 16.70 14.62
CA GLU A 556 -19.50 16.15 15.97
C GLU A 556 -20.79 16.19 16.81
N ALA A 557 -21.62 17.23 16.63
CA ALA A 557 -22.86 17.36 17.38
C ALA A 557 -23.91 16.34 16.91
N LEU A 558 -23.99 16.11 15.59
CA LEU A 558 -24.85 15.07 15.02
C LEU A 558 -24.38 13.68 15.45
N GLU A 559 -23.07 13.41 15.38
CA GLU A 559 -22.52 12.12 15.83
C GLU A 559 -22.85 11.84 17.29
N ALA A 560 -22.68 12.83 18.19
CA ALA A 560 -23.02 12.69 19.60
C ALA A 560 -24.53 12.45 19.83
N SER A 561 -25.39 13.08 19.02
CA SER A 561 -26.84 12.89 19.10
C SER A 561 -27.24 11.49 18.63
N LEU A 562 -26.68 11.01 17.52
CA LEU A 562 -26.89 9.64 17.01
C LEU A 562 -26.39 8.60 18.01
N GLN A 563 -25.18 8.83 18.58
CA GLN A 563 -24.60 7.92 19.57
C GLN A 563 -25.46 7.84 20.82
N ALA A 564 -26.06 8.94 21.28
CA ALA A 564 -26.97 8.94 22.42
C ALA A 564 -28.24 8.10 22.16
N ILE A 565 -28.76 8.12 20.92
CA ILE A 565 -29.89 7.28 20.49
C ILE A 565 -29.50 5.80 20.51
N VAL A 566 -28.33 5.49 19.97
CA VAL A 566 -27.79 4.12 19.91
C VAL A 566 -27.59 3.56 21.32
N ASP A 567 -26.91 4.31 22.18
CA ASP A 567 -26.63 3.93 23.56
C ASP A 567 -27.93 3.77 24.38
N GLY A 568 -28.92 4.64 24.14
CA GLY A 568 -30.23 4.59 24.79
C GLY A 568 -31.05 3.35 24.40
N SER A 569 -30.84 2.79 23.22
CA SER A 569 -31.53 1.58 22.77
C SER A 569 -30.96 0.28 23.36
N GLY A 570 -29.67 0.21 23.62
CA GLY A 570 -28.97 -1.02 24.04
C GLY A 570 -29.02 -2.19 23.03
N ARG A 571 -29.68 -2.01 21.88
CA ARG A 571 -29.88 -3.02 20.81
C ARG A 571 -29.34 -2.57 19.47
N LEU A 572 -28.75 -1.37 19.41
CA LEU A 572 -28.21 -0.75 18.20
C LEU A 572 -26.70 -0.60 18.31
N GLN A 573 -26.05 -0.54 17.16
CA GLN A 573 -24.65 -0.17 16.99
C GLN A 573 -24.52 0.83 15.85
N MET A 574 -23.49 1.65 15.90
CA MET A 574 -23.22 2.68 14.90
C MET A 574 -21.81 2.53 14.33
N ARG A 575 -21.69 2.67 13.02
CA ARG A 575 -20.44 2.87 12.29
C ARG A 575 -20.46 4.26 11.68
N THR A 576 -19.30 4.90 11.57
CA THR A 576 -19.20 6.24 10.99
C THR A 576 -18.28 6.22 9.77
N TRP A 577 -18.65 6.97 8.73
CA TRP A 577 -17.81 7.20 7.57
C TRP A 577 -16.45 7.80 7.96
N LYS A 578 -16.43 8.65 9.00
CA LYS A 578 -15.23 9.27 9.54
C LYS A 578 -14.18 8.23 9.96
N ASN A 579 -14.59 7.21 10.71
CA ASN A 579 -13.69 6.15 11.17
C ASN A 579 -13.13 5.32 9.99
N GLU A 580 -13.96 5.01 9.01
CA GLU A 580 -13.51 4.32 7.78
C GLU A 580 -12.54 5.19 6.99
N TYR A 581 -12.85 6.49 6.82
CA TYR A 581 -11.99 7.44 6.15
C TYR A 581 -10.63 7.56 6.83
N ASP A 582 -10.60 7.73 8.16
CA ASP A 582 -9.37 7.87 8.93
C ASP A 582 -8.50 6.59 8.82
N THR A 583 -9.12 5.42 8.79
CA THR A 583 -8.42 4.14 8.60
C THR A 583 -7.74 4.07 7.22
N TRP A 584 -8.47 4.40 6.16
CA TRP A 584 -7.94 4.41 4.80
C TRP A 584 -6.90 5.52 4.58
N GLU A 585 -7.17 6.74 5.09
CA GLU A 585 -6.24 7.87 4.98
C GLU A 585 -4.90 7.53 5.64
N ASN A 586 -4.91 6.94 6.82
CA ASN A 586 -3.70 6.50 7.50
C ASN A 586 -2.92 5.46 6.69
N ALA A 587 -3.58 4.44 6.16
CA ALA A 587 -2.95 3.41 5.33
C ALA A 587 -2.33 3.99 4.05
N ILE A 588 -3.04 4.91 3.38
CA ILE A 588 -2.57 5.57 2.16
C ILE A 588 -1.45 6.55 2.46
N GLN A 589 -1.52 7.33 3.55
CA GLN A 589 -0.45 8.25 3.96
C GLN A 589 0.86 7.51 4.28
N MET A 590 0.77 6.37 4.92
CA MET A 590 1.91 5.49 5.15
C MET A 590 2.61 5.15 3.83
N THR A 591 1.86 4.70 2.86
CA THR A 591 2.41 4.34 1.53
C THR A 591 2.95 5.55 0.78
N ARG A 592 2.26 6.70 0.84
CA ARG A 592 2.73 7.97 0.27
C ARG A 592 4.07 8.38 0.87
N GLY A 593 4.23 8.28 2.19
CA GLY A 593 5.49 8.60 2.89
C GLY A 593 6.67 7.79 2.38
N ALA A 594 6.52 6.47 2.26
CA ALA A 594 7.54 5.58 1.72
C ALA A 594 7.89 5.91 0.26
N CYS A 595 6.89 6.15 -0.58
CA CYS A 595 7.08 6.53 -1.99
C CYS A 595 7.79 7.89 -2.11
N TYR A 596 7.43 8.88 -1.31
CA TYR A 596 8.07 10.20 -1.34
C TYR A 596 9.54 10.13 -0.89
N ALA A 597 9.87 9.34 0.13
CA ALA A 597 11.26 9.11 0.53
C ALA A 597 12.09 8.56 -0.65
N PHE A 598 11.55 7.62 -1.38
CA PHE A 598 12.21 7.05 -2.56
C PHE A 598 12.33 8.05 -3.72
N ILE A 599 11.29 8.83 -3.98
CA ILE A 599 11.28 9.92 -4.99
C ILE A 599 12.36 10.96 -4.69
N ILE A 600 12.54 11.34 -3.41
CA ILE A 600 13.58 12.29 -2.99
C ILE A 600 14.98 11.77 -3.33
N ILE A 601 15.25 10.47 -3.11
CA ILE A 601 16.53 9.86 -3.45
C ILE A 601 16.77 9.93 -4.97
N LEU A 602 15.79 9.57 -5.78
CA LEU A 602 15.90 9.63 -7.24
C LEU A 602 16.03 11.08 -7.75
N ALA A 603 15.34 12.02 -7.13
CA ALA A 603 15.47 13.45 -7.44
C ALA A 603 16.88 13.96 -7.15
N ALA A 604 17.49 13.57 -6.03
CA ALA A 604 18.86 13.92 -5.68
C ALA A 604 19.87 13.38 -6.73
N ILE A 605 19.69 12.15 -7.21
CA ILE A 605 20.49 11.56 -8.30
C ILE A 605 20.36 12.40 -9.58
N SER A 606 19.15 12.78 -9.96
CA SER A 606 18.88 13.58 -11.16
C SER A 606 19.47 14.98 -11.08
N ILE A 607 19.34 15.65 -9.93
CA ILE A 607 19.92 16.96 -9.66
C ILE A 607 21.44 16.89 -9.79
N MET A 608 22.08 15.89 -9.17
CA MET A 608 23.51 15.69 -9.24
C MET A 608 23.98 15.47 -10.69
N ASN A 609 23.22 14.68 -11.47
CA ASN A 609 23.53 14.45 -12.90
C ASN A 609 23.41 15.76 -13.72
N LEU A 610 22.39 16.58 -13.47
CA LEU A 610 22.23 17.86 -14.15
C LEU A 610 23.38 18.84 -13.82
N ILE A 611 23.70 18.99 -12.53
CA ILE A 611 24.81 19.83 -12.06
C ILE A 611 26.11 19.40 -12.75
N ASN A 612 26.42 18.10 -12.70
CA ASN A 612 27.62 17.55 -13.32
C ASN A 612 27.67 17.82 -14.83
N THR A 613 26.56 17.61 -15.55
CA THR A 613 26.47 17.86 -16.98
C THR A 613 26.71 19.32 -17.33
N MET A 614 26.14 20.23 -16.55
CA MET A 614 26.29 21.67 -16.78
C MET A 614 27.68 22.18 -16.45
N ILE A 615 28.25 21.78 -15.32
CA ILE A 615 29.64 22.13 -14.96
C ILE A 615 30.59 21.64 -16.05
N ASN A 616 30.45 20.40 -16.49
CA ASN A 616 31.28 19.84 -17.54
C ASN A 616 31.05 20.51 -18.91
N SER A 617 29.83 20.97 -19.19
CA SER A 617 29.55 21.72 -20.43
C SER A 617 30.33 23.04 -20.47
N VAL A 618 30.44 23.72 -19.33
CA VAL A 618 31.20 24.98 -19.21
C VAL A 618 32.73 24.69 -19.27
N HIS A 619 33.22 23.72 -18.51
CA HIS A 619 34.65 23.41 -18.45
C HIS A 619 35.22 22.92 -19.79
N VAL A 620 34.57 21.97 -20.48
CA VAL A 620 35.03 21.45 -21.76
C VAL A 620 35.09 22.52 -22.84
N ARG A 621 34.23 23.52 -22.76
CA ARG A 621 34.04 24.58 -23.76
C ARG A 621 34.68 25.90 -23.34
N LYS A 622 35.46 25.92 -22.27
CA LYS A 622 36.02 27.14 -21.67
C LYS A 622 36.79 27.97 -22.71
N LYS A 623 37.58 27.30 -23.57
CA LYS A 623 38.34 27.92 -24.68
C LYS A 623 37.41 28.46 -25.77
N GLU A 624 36.39 27.71 -26.21
CA GLU A 624 35.40 28.16 -27.21
C GLU A 624 34.63 29.37 -26.68
N LEU A 625 34.20 29.33 -25.42
CA LEU A 625 33.52 30.43 -24.77
C LEU A 625 34.38 31.67 -24.65
N GLY A 626 35.68 31.48 -24.31
CA GLY A 626 36.65 32.58 -24.32
C GLY A 626 36.89 33.17 -25.67
N MET A 627 37.02 32.35 -26.75
CA MET A 627 37.13 32.82 -28.13
C MET A 627 35.90 33.61 -28.59
N MET A 628 34.67 33.15 -28.24
CA MET A 628 33.46 33.87 -28.57
C MET A 628 33.43 35.25 -27.90
N GLN A 629 33.90 35.36 -26.67
CA GLN A 629 34.04 36.68 -25.98
C GLN A 629 35.12 37.54 -26.62
N ALA A 630 36.27 36.96 -27.04
CA ALA A 630 37.30 37.70 -27.74
C ALA A 630 36.83 38.25 -29.10
N ILE A 631 35.85 37.61 -29.76
CA ILE A 631 35.23 38.06 -31.01
C ILE A 631 34.12 39.09 -30.73
N GLY A 632 33.83 39.42 -29.44
CA GLY A 632 32.86 40.50 -29.09
C GLY A 632 31.55 40.02 -28.45
N MET A 633 31.40 38.73 -28.04
CA MET A 633 30.25 38.28 -27.31
C MET A 633 30.30 38.82 -25.87
N SER A 634 29.26 39.51 -25.44
CA SER A 634 29.18 40.00 -24.05
C SER A 634 28.90 38.87 -23.04
N ASP A 635 29.29 39.06 -21.75
CA ASP A 635 29.00 38.13 -20.67
C ASP A 635 27.50 37.82 -20.57
N ARG A 636 26.63 38.83 -20.77
CA ARG A 636 25.18 38.63 -20.77
C ARG A 636 24.70 37.70 -21.91
N GLN A 637 25.29 37.80 -23.09
CA GLN A 637 24.96 36.96 -24.23
C GLN A 637 25.44 35.53 -24.01
N LEU A 638 26.64 35.36 -23.45
CA LEU A 638 27.20 34.07 -23.09
C LEU A 638 26.33 33.34 -22.03
N MET A 639 25.93 34.06 -20.98
CA MET A 639 25.05 33.56 -19.96
C MET A 639 23.68 33.13 -20.52
N LYS A 640 23.09 33.99 -21.38
CA LYS A 640 21.81 33.67 -22.03
C LYS A 640 21.91 32.38 -22.88
N MET A 641 23.04 32.18 -23.56
CA MET A 641 23.28 30.97 -24.34
C MET A 641 23.33 29.71 -23.46
N LEU A 642 24.05 29.74 -22.32
CA LEU A 642 24.16 28.63 -21.37
C LEU A 642 22.82 28.38 -20.66
N GLN A 643 22.07 29.44 -20.33
CA GLN A 643 20.73 29.29 -19.79
C GLN A 643 19.76 28.63 -20.75
N LEU A 644 19.77 29.02 -22.04
CA LEU A 644 18.94 28.38 -23.07
C LEU A 644 19.31 26.91 -23.31
N GLU A 645 20.59 26.52 -23.17
CA GLU A 645 21.04 25.14 -23.20
C GLU A 645 20.43 24.33 -22.04
N GLY A 646 20.45 24.88 -20.82
CA GLY A 646 19.83 24.26 -19.65
C GLY A 646 18.30 24.14 -19.78
N ILE A 647 17.64 25.20 -20.26
CA ILE A 647 16.19 25.18 -20.51
C ILE A 647 15.81 24.07 -21.50
N PHE A 648 16.64 23.89 -22.55
CA PHE A 648 16.40 22.82 -23.51
C PHE A 648 16.48 21.41 -22.87
N TYR A 649 17.45 21.18 -21.98
CA TYR A 649 17.53 19.93 -21.23
C TYR A 649 16.32 19.73 -20.33
N THR A 650 15.91 20.78 -19.62
CA THR A 650 14.74 20.75 -18.72
C THR A 650 13.45 20.48 -19.49
N VAL A 651 13.19 21.21 -20.58
CA VAL A 651 11.98 21.03 -21.39
C VAL A 651 11.97 19.64 -22.05
N GLY A 652 13.11 19.19 -22.59
CA GLY A 652 13.23 17.83 -23.15
C GLY A 652 12.96 16.75 -22.11
N THR A 653 13.46 16.92 -20.89
CA THR A 653 13.20 16.03 -19.77
C THR A 653 11.71 16.04 -19.39
N LEU A 654 11.07 17.20 -19.26
CA LEU A 654 9.65 17.33 -18.93
C LEU A 654 8.75 16.61 -19.94
N ILE A 655 8.99 16.85 -21.24
CA ILE A 655 8.19 16.22 -22.30
C ILE A 655 8.26 14.69 -22.22
N ILE A 656 9.46 14.14 -22.01
CA ILE A 656 9.63 12.67 -21.92
C ILE A 656 9.08 12.16 -20.57
N SER A 657 9.38 12.81 -19.46
CA SER A 657 8.93 12.39 -18.13
C SER A 657 7.42 12.36 -18.03
N ILE A 658 6.76 13.44 -18.43
CA ILE A 658 5.30 13.54 -18.35
C ILE A 658 4.65 12.67 -19.43
N GLY A 659 5.11 12.75 -20.68
CA GLY A 659 4.51 12.00 -21.80
C GLY A 659 4.66 10.49 -21.63
N VAL A 660 5.89 10.00 -21.51
CA VAL A 660 6.14 8.55 -21.35
C VAL A 660 5.70 8.07 -19.97
N GLY A 661 5.87 8.89 -18.91
CA GLY A 661 5.46 8.55 -17.56
C GLY A 661 3.95 8.36 -17.44
N SER A 662 3.14 9.24 -18.06
CA SER A 662 1.68 9.09 -18.10
C SER A 662 1.26 7.85 -18.90
N LEU A 663 1.90 7.59 -20.05
CA LEU A 663 1.64 6.38 -20.84
C LEU A 663 2.00 5.09 -20.09
N ALA A 664 3.08 5.08 -19.31
CA ALA A 664 3.50 3.93 -18.51
C ALA A 664 2.72 3.82 -17.19
N GLY A 665 2.22 4.91 -16.66
CA GLY A 665 1.38 4.95 -15.45
C GLY A 665 0.02 4.28 -15.63
N TYR A 666 -0.59 4.40 -16.81
CA TYR A 666 -1.90 3.81 -17.07
C TYR A 666 -1.95 2.26 -16.99
N PRO A 667 -1.03 1.50 -17.59
CA PRO A 667 -0.95 0.05 -17.35
C PRO A 667 -0.72 -0.32 -15.89
N LEU A 668 0.06 0.50 -15.16
CA LEU A 668 0.30 0.27 -13.73
C LEU A 668 -0.98 0.48 -12.91
N PHE A 669 -1.78 1.50 -13.23
CA PHE A 669 -3.12 1.68 -12.68
C PHE A 669 -4.02 0.46 -12.96
N LEU A 670 -4.04 -0.06 -14.18
CA LEU A 670 -4.82 -1.25 -14.52
C LEU A 670 -4.39 -2.49 -13.72
N TYR A 671 -3.09 -2.63 -13.49
CA TYR A 671 -2.55 -3.68 -12.63
C TYR A 671 -3.02 -3.50 -11.18
N ALA A 672 -2.89 -2.31 -10.61
CA ALA A 672 -3.32 -1.99 -9.25
C ALA A 672 -4.83 -2.25 -9.06
N LYS A 673 -5.65 -1.85 -10.05
CA LYS A 673 -7.09 -2.13 -10.06
C LYS A 673 -7.39 -3.63 -10.07
N ARG A 674 -6.69 -4.43 -10.89
CA ARG A 674 -6.90 -5.89 -10.97
C ARG A 674 -6.49 -6.63 -9.72
N THR A 675 -5.53 -6.11 -8.98
CA THR A 675 -5.03 -6.72 -7.73
C THR A 675 -5.75 -6.22 -6.49
N GLY A 676 -6.74 -5.33 -6.63
CA GLY A 676 -7.45 -4.72 -5.50
C GLY A 676 -6.57 -3.82 -4.61
N MET A 677 -5.44 -3.33 -5.15
CA MET A 677 -4.50 -2.51 -4.37
C MET A 677 -5.15 -1.17 -4.00
N PHE A 678 -5.27 -0.87 -2.70
CA PHE A 678 -5.89 0.35 -2.16
C PHE A 678 -7.33 0.60 -2.64
N ASP A 679 -8.07 -0.44 -2.97
CA ASP A 679 -9.45 -0.36 -3.49
C ASP A 679 -9.60 0.63 -4.67
N ILE A 680 -8.54 0.69 -5.52
CA ILE A 680 -8.51 1.60 -6.67
C ILE A 680 -9.55 1.17 -7.70
N SER A 681 -10.58 2.00 -7.88
CA SER A 681 -11.66 1.79 -8.86
C SER A 681 -11.56 2.71 -10.06
N THR A 682 -11.21 3.98 -9.86
CA THR A 682 -11.24 5.05 -10.85
C THR A 682 -9.85 5.59 -11.19
N TYR A 683 -9.67 6.05 -12.43
CA TYR A 683 -8.42 6.63 -12.87
C TYR A 683 -8.39 8.14 -12.63
N HIS A 684 -7.45 8.58 -11.80
CA HIS A 684 -7.17 9.99 -11.59
C HIS A 684 -5.78 10.37 -12.12
N TYR A 685 -5.75 11.30 -13.07
CA TYR A 685 -4.49 11.79 -13.60
C TYR A 685 -3.70 12.57 -12.53
N PRO A 686 -2.38 12.27 -12.31
CA PRO A 686 -1.58 12.90 -11.25
C PRO A 686 -1.17 14.34 -11.57
N VAL A 687 -2.14 15.24 -11.65
CA VAL A 687 -1.93 16.68 -12.00
C VAL A 687 -0.96 17.34 -11.01
N THR A 688 -1.15 17.10 -9.73
CA THR A 688 -0.33 17.68 -8.66
C THR A 688 1.15 17.28 -8.80
N ALA A 689 1.41 15.99 -9.08
CA ALA A 689 2.77 15.50 -9.29
C ALA A 689 3.40 16.09 -10.56
N ALA A 690 2.64 16.22 -11.64
CA ALA A 690 3.11 16.87 -12.86
C ALA A 690 3.52 18.33 -12.61
N ILE A 691 2.71 19.09 -11.86
CA ILE A 691 3.02 20.47 -11.47
C ILE A 691 4.27 20.52 -10.57
N ILE A 692 4.39 19.62 -9.59
CA ILE A 692 5.57 19.53 -8.71
C ILE A 692 6.84 19.25 -9.52
N ILE A 693 6.81 18.31 -10.48
CA ILE A 693 7.95 18.02 -11.35
C ILE A 693 8.35 19.27 -12.16
N ILE A 694 7.37 20.00 -12.74
CA ILE A 694 7.60 21.22 -13.50
C ILE A 694 8.27 22.29 -12.62
N LEU A 695 7.70 22.55 -11.44
CA LEU A 695 8.22 23.55 -10.50
C LEU A 695 9.62 23.17 -9.98
N THR A 696 9.82 21.92 -9.61
CA THR A 696 11.11 21.42 -9.12
C THR A 696 12.21 21.60 -10.17
N LEU A 697 11.96 21.16 -11.40
CA LEU A 697 12.93 21.31 -12.48
C LEU A 697 13.17 22.79 -12.85
N PHE A 698 12.15 23.65 -12.75
CA PHE A 698 12.30 25.08 -12.96
C PHE A 698 13.19 25.72 -11.87
N VAL A 699 12.95 25.42 -10.60
CA VAL A 699 13.78 25.89 -9.47
C VAL A 699 15.22 25.44 -9.60
N ILE A 700 15.44 24.16 -9.93
CA ILE A 700 16.78 23.62 -10.15
C ILE A 700 17.47 24.36 -11.29
N GLN A 701 16.78 24.60 -12.39
CA GLN A 701 17.31 25.34 -13.53
C GLN A 701 17.69 26.79 -13.16
N MET A 702 16.90 27.44 -12.32
CA MET A 702 17.18 28.78 -11.84
C MET A 702 18.44 28.82 -10.94
N LEU A 703 18.56 27.87 -10.01
CA LEU A 703 19.74 27.71 -9.15
C LEU A 703 21.00 27.43 -9.97
N LEU A 704 20.92 26.55 -10.97
CA LEU A 704 22.03 26.27 -11.90
C LEU A 704 22.43 27.49 -12.70
N ALA A 705 21.48 28.29 -13.18
CA ALA A 705 21.77 29.51 -13.89
C ALA A 705 22.59 30.50 -13.03
N ILE A 706 22.25 30.63 -11.74
CA ILE A 706 22.98 31.44 -10.77
C ILE A 706 24.40 30.89 -10.55
N PHE A 707 24.51 29.55 -10.37
CA PHE A 707 25.78 28.88 -10.15
C PHE A 707 26.73 29.04 -11.35
N ILE A 708 26.22 28.84 -12.56
CA ILE A 708 26.97 29.02 -13.80
C ILE A 708 27.43 30.48 -13.94
N ALA A 709 26.54 31.45 -13.60
CA ALA A 709 26.87 32.86 -13.64
C ALA A 709 28.06 33.21 -12.73
N LYS A 710 28.07 32.68 -11.52
CA LYS A 710 29.19 32.84 -10.57
C LYS A 710 30.47 32.15 -11.07
N SER A 711 30.35 30.93 -11.63
CA SER A 711 31.50 30.17 -12.12
C SER A 711 32.16 30.84 -13.34
N VAL A 712 31.36 31.35 -14.28
CA VAL A 712 31.87 32.06 -15.46
C VAL A 712 32.53 33.41 -15.11
N ARG A 713 32.02 34.13 -14.13
CA ARG A 713 32.60 35.45 -13.69
C ARG A 713 33.92 35.31 -12.93
N LYS A 714 34.24 34.13 -12.41
CA LYS A 714 35.42 33.91 -11.55
C LYS A 714 36.75 33.93 -12.33
N ASP A 715 36.72 33.56 -13.61
CA ASP A 715 37.94 33.47 -14.45
C ASP A 715 38.07 34.65 -15.40
N SER A 716 39.24 35.25 -15.51
CA SER A 716 39.54 36.30 -16.46
C SER A 716 39.51 35.79 -17.92
N LEU A 717 39.26 36.67 -18.90
CA LEU A 717 39.23 36.32 -20.33
C LEU A 717 40.57 35.69 -20.77
N ILE A 718 41.70 36.20 -20.28
CA ILE A 718 43.04 35.70 -20.58
C ILE A 718 43.24 34.28 -20.04
N GLU A 719 42.82 34.01 -18.83
CA GLU A 719 42.89 32.67 -18.23
C GLU A 719 42.02 31.66 -18.98
N ARG A 720 40.84 32.06 -19.50
CA ARG A 720 39.99 31.17 -20.30
C ARG A 720 40.60 30.79 -21.63
N ILE A 721 41.33 31.72 -22.28
CA ILE A 721 42.01 31.43 -23.56
C ILE A 721 43.29 30.64 -23.36
N ARG A 722 44.04 30.89 -22.25
CA ARG A 722 45.28 30.20 -21.89
C ARG A 722 45.09 28.78 -21.33
N PHE A 723 43.88 28.40 -21.02
CA PHE A 723 43.53 27.13 -20.33
C PHE A 723 43.91 25.86 -21.08
N SER A 724 44.72 25.89 -22.14
CA SER A 724 45.14 24.75 -22.95
C SER A 724 46.64 24.47 -22.92
N GLU A 725 47.40 25.20 -22.14
CA GLU A 725 48.78 24.86 -21.81
C GLU A 725 48.85 24.28 -20.40
#